data_b953fd81f52b133485997ae69522a0ec
#
_entry.id   b953fd81f52b133485997ae69522a0ec
#
_cell.length_a   1.000
_cell.length_b   1.000
_cell.length_c   1.000
_cell.angle_alpha   90.00
_cell.angle_beta   90.00
_cell.angle_gamma   90.00
#
_symmetry.space_group_name_H-M   'P 1'
#
loop_
_entity.id
_entity.type
_entity.pdbx_description
1 polymer ?
#
loop_
_entity_poly.entity_id
_entity_poly.type
_entity_poly.pdbx_seq_one_letter_code
_entity_poly.pdbx_strand_id
1 'polypeptide(L)'
;NEFTITLQATAAGAWDGKTQAEPQTDENGVYRIGTGAELAWFVAKSKDADVSGVLTADINLGKYAWLNISSSKKVVLDGADFEITGLNATAGLFAQIGSNSYIHDLTIRGAVSGKGSAGAIAGYASGTAPKIANCFNYAVITSTGSNVGGLVGYTYQNAVIESCANFGAVTGGSSVGGIIGGTVSNGSTITGCYNTAEISATGSKAGGIIGGTSSEMTVTSCYNTGKISGTASGGIAGEVKGNVNWSGTVQGKITISSCYSTGEAGSAVFGTVDTASSEISKCYYLNTLNADANAEALNEADLKDADLSDAFGPVCGGYPALRWQTDVTFHEAAGEGTLTAPLCTVKGYTSYSCSKCGKSYRTAYTAPLGHDFCEDLDGSDNSCVLTAPTCTQPGKIVRTCRRDGCSETKEDIVPAKGHTPKDGTEQVFTGYKTYECAVCGKTYTVWDDDRLGHVSYPEQTVTSISVSDNGNYPWVYNADLDRFESSNQNQDKTSSTTSFAFTLSAPTVLRFGYGVSSENGYDKLTITLAADGGSTETLADAVSGEKSGSIKKQLAAGSYTLTLSYVKDDASKGGSDMAYVSVLTLAGMARVIVENTTFPKAEGAAWEGTLADTWIELTDESTMMGCVVEALDGHTVVGAESNYISSIDDLKEQQGGSMSGWMGTLNDWFTNFGFGEFTVAKGTLCAGDEIRIMYTLCNGKNRSLFWLH
;
A
#
# COMPACT_ATOMS: atom_id res chain seq x y z
N ASN A 1 58.69 44.45 -8.08
CA ASN A 1 57.31 44.55 -8.56
C ASN A 1 57.04 43.40 -9.52
N GLU A 2 56.51 42.30 -8.96
CA GLU A 2 55.96 41.21 -9.77
C GLU A 2 54.55 41.60 -10.15
N PHE A 3 54.28 41.78 -11.43
CA PHE A 3 52.89 41.86 -11.95
C PHE A 3 52.35 40.46 -12.17
N THR A 4 51.46 40.02 -11.32
CA THR A 4 50.67 38.82 -11.59
C THR A 4 49.60 39.20 -12.60
N ILE A 5 49.78 38.82 -13.87
CA ILE A 5 48.70 38.88 -14.88
C ILE A 5 47.76 37.70 -14.59
N THR A 6 46.65 37.96 -13.94
CA THR A 6 45.53 37.03 -13.93
C THR A 6 44.88 37.10 -15.31
N LEU A 7 45.18 36.13 -16.17
CA LEU A 7 44.41 35.90 -17.39
C LEU A 7 43.01 35.47 -16.98
N GLN A 8 42.06 36.41 -16.94
CA GLN A 8 40.65 36.05 -17.04
C GLN A 8 40.49 35.40 -18.42
N ALA A 9 40.13 34.10 -18.41
CA ALA A 9 39.72 33.45 -19.65
C ALA A 9 38.55 34.25 -20.22
N THR A 10 38.74 34.88 -21.38
CA THR A 10 37.65 35.48 -22.15
C THR A 10 36.65 34.38 -22.42
N ALA A 11 35.36 34.59 -22.06
CA ALA A 11 34.28 33.68 -22.34
C ALA A 11 34.42 33.16 -23.78
N ALA A 12 34.57 31.85 -23.96
CA ALA A 12 34.64 31.23 -25.28
C ALA A 12 33.41 31.67 -26.08
N GLY A 13 33.60 32.05 -27.35
CA GLY A 13 32.49 32.45 -28.22
C GLY A 13 31.40 31.35 -28.25
N ALA A 14 30.15 31.74 -28.46
CA ALA A 14 29.07 30.78 -28.54
C ALA A 14 29.32 29.75 -29.65
N TRP A 15 28.99 28.48 -29.40
CA TRP A 15 29.01 27.43 -30.43
C TRP A 15 28.10 27.83 -31.61
N ASP A 16 28.51 27.48 -32.82
CA ASP A 16 27.85 27.86 -34.07
C ASP A 16 26.73 26.90 -34.51
N GLY A 17 26.46 25.86 -33.71
CA GLY A 17 25.46 24.83 -34.00
C GLY A 17 25.89 23.74 -34.97
N LYS A 18 27.11 23.72 -35.43
CA LYS A 18 27.61 22.81 -36.49
C LYS A 18 29.00 22.27 -36.25
N THR A 19 29.95 23.14 -35.87
CA THR A 19 31.36 22.78 -35.78
C THR A 19 31.58 21.75 -34.69
N GLN A 20 32.35 20.71 -35.03
CA GLN A 20 32.87 19.73 -34.11
C GLN A 20 34.39 19.72 -34.21
N ALA A 21 35.07 19.87 -33.09
CA ALA A 21 36.51 19.88 -33.02
C ALA A 21 36.99 18.84 -32.00
N GLU A 22 37.91 17.99 -32.39
CA GLU A 22 38.48 17.01 -31.47
C GLU A 22 39.26 17.70 -30.36
N PRO A 23 38.88 17.51 -29.06
CA PRO A 23 39.66 18.09 -27.98
C PRO A 23 40.99 17.40 -27.82
N GLN A 24 41.96 18.11 -27.27
CA GLN A 24 43.21 17.48 -26.86
C GLN A 24 42.99 16.55 -25.68
N THR A 25 43.76 15.48 -25.61
CA THR A 25 43.79 14.59 -24.45
C THR A 25 44.98 14.90 -23.54
N ASP A 26 44.81 14.65 -22.26
CA ASP A 26 45.94 14.61 -21.33
C ASP A 26 46.69 13.26 -21.43
N GLU A 27 47.71 13.08 -20.57
CA GLU A 27 48.55 11.88 -20.52
C GLU A 27 47.78 10.59 -20.17
N ASN A 28 46.59 10.70 -19.59
CA ASN A 28 45.71 9.59 -19.24
C ASN A 28 44.63 9.33 -20.30
N GLY A 29 44.65 10.06 -21.41
CA GLY A 29 43.68 9.96 -22.48
C GLY A 29 42.34 10.64 -22.18
N VAL A 30 42.27 11.54 -21.19
CA VAL A 30 41.06 12.32 -20.85
C VAL A 30 40.98 13.56 -21.75
N TYR A 31 39.88 13.72 -22.46
CA TYR A 31 39.62 14.85 -23.34
C TYR A 31 39.44 16.15 -22.54
N ARG A 32 40.19 17.21 -22.90
CA ARG A 32 40.12 18.54 -22.29
C ARG A 32 39.22 19.45 -23.11
N ILE A 33 38.02 19.69 -22.60
CA ILE A 33 36.92 20.32 -23.35
C ILE A 33 36.79 21.78 -22.88
N GLY A 34 37.13 22.73 -23.73
CA GLY A 34 37.08 24.17 -23.42
C GLY A 34 36.12 24.97 -24.31
N THR A 35 35.54 24.35 -25.33
CA THR A 35 34.65 25.02 -26.29
C THR A 35 33.40 24.18 -26.61
N GLY A 36 32.33 24.84 -27.10
CA GLY A 36 31.12 24.12 -27.55
C GLY A 36 31.37 23.20 -28.75
N ALA A 37 32.36 23.49 -29.61
CA ALA A 37 32.73 22.60 -30.71
C ALA A 37 33.42 21.33 -30.22
N GLU A 38 34.27 21.42 -29.21
CA GLU A 38 34.90 20.27 -28.56
C GLU A 38 33.88 19.43 -27.78
N LEU A 39 32.95 20.06 -27.07
CA LEU A 39 31.86 19.34 -26.40
C LEU A 39 30.96 18.62 -27.41
N ALA A 40 30.66 19.26 -28.56
CA ALA A 40 29.87 18.63 -29.62
C ALA A 40 30.56 17.39 -30.19
N TRP A 41 31.89 17.48 -30.41
CA TRP A 41 32.70 16.33 -30.86
C TRP A 41 32.69 15.20 -29.78
N PHE A 42 32.93 15.55 -28.53
CA PHE A 42 32.94 14.58 -27.41
C PHE A 42 31.63 13.86 -27.29
N VAL A 43 30.48 14.57 -27.30
CA VAL A 43 29.16 13.97 -27.25
C VAL A 43 28.90 13.10 -28.49
N ALA A 44 29.28 13.52 -29.68
CA ALA A 44 29.14 12.72 -30.89
C ALA A 44 30.01 11.43 -30.83
N LYS A 45 31.22 11.52 -30.34
CA LYS A 45 32.17 10.40 -30.19
C LYS A 45 31.68 9.36 -29.24
N SER A 46 30.95 9.75 -28.19
CA SER A 46 30.36 8.82 -27.19
C SER A 46 29.43 7.80 -27.80
N LYS A 47 28.90 8.01 -28.99
CA LYS A 47 28.07 7.04 -29.71
C LYS A 47 28.84 5.76 -30.04
N ASP A 48 30.09 5.90 -30.40
CA ASP A 48 30.89 4.82 -31.01
C ASP A 48 31.91 4.22 -30.02
N ALA A 49 32.31 4.97 -29.01
CA ALA A 49 33.36 4.55 -28.07
C ALA A 49 33.07 5.01 -26.63
N ASP A 50 33.69 4.37 -25.66
CA ASP A 50 33.82 4.89 -24.32
C ASP A 50 34.65 6.17 -24.35
N VAL A 51 34.18 7.21 -23.65
CA VAL A 51 34.84 8.51 -23.61
C VAL A 51 34.99 9.02 -22.18
N SER A 52 36.09 9.70 -21.91
CA SER A 52 36.34 10.41 -20.66
C SER A 52 36.79 11.82 -20.97
N GLY A 53 36.13 12.82 -20.39
CA GLY A 53 36.42 14.22 -20.62
C GLY A 53 36.28 15.06 -19.38
N VAL A 54 36.95 16.19 -19.34
CA VAL A 54 36.86 17.22 -18.30
C VAL A 54 36.67 18.58 -18.95
N LEU A 55 35.73 19.37 -18.41
CA LEU A 55 35.59 20.76 -18.82
C LEU A 55 36.81 21.58 -18.32
N THR A 56 37.23 22.55 -19.12
CA THR A 56 38.34 23.43 -18.79
C THR A 56 37.92 24.91 -18.77
N ALA A 57 36.67 25.19 -19.14
CA ALA A 57 36.06 26.50 -19.13
C ALA A 57 34.53 26.35 -19.19
N ASP A 58 33.82 27.44 -18.91
CA ASP A 58 32.38 27.52 -19.17
C ASP A 58 32.09 27.39 -20.67
N ILE A 59 31.08 26.59 -21.01
CA ILE A 59 30.70 26.31 -22.39
C ILE A 59 29.41 27.05 -22.75
N ASN A 60 29.43 27.84 -23.81
CA ASN A 60 28.24 28.50 -24.35
C ASN A 60 27.78 27.84 -25.66
N LEU A 61 26.61 27.20 -25.64
CA LEU A 61 26.03 26.50 -26.78
C LEU A 61 25.19 27.40 -27.70
N GLY A 62 25.12 28.70 -27.44
CA GLY A 62 24.53 29.72 -28.33
C GLY A 62 23.02 29.56 -28.61
N LYS A 63 22.32 28.67 -27.93
CA LYS A 63 20.90 28.32 -28.17
C LYS A 63 20.61 27.62 -29.51
N TYR A 64 21.61 27.16 -30.21
CA TYR A 64 21.42 26.32 -31.39
C TYR A 64 20.89 24.92 -30.98
N ALA A 65 20.21 24.25 -31.95
CA ALA A 65 19.71 22.89 -31.71
C ALA A 65 20.90 21.97 -31.36
N TRP A 66 20.81 21.37 -30.16
CA TRP A 66 21.85 20.49 -29.66
C TRP A 66 21.76 19.09 -30.26
N LEU A 67 22.82 18.35 -30.21
CA LEU A 67 22.95 16.99 -30.70
C LEU A 67 21.99 16.05 -29.93
N ASN A 68 21.35 15.13 -30.64
CA ASN A 68 20.49 14.12 -30.03
C ASN A 68 21.17 12.74 -30.07
N ILE A 69 22.24 12.59 -29.27
CA ILE A 69 23.10 11.40 -29.29
C ILE A 69 22.68 10.42 -28.21
N SER A 70 22.33 9.19 -28.64
CA SER A 70 22.16 8.04 -27.76
C SER A 70 23.45 7.23 -27.70
N SER A 71 24.07 7.18 -26.54
CA SER A 71 25.24 6.38 -26.27
C SER A 71 24.90 5.14 -25.47
N SER A 72 25.27 3.95 -25.96
CA SER A 72 25.31 2.71 -25.17
C SER A 72 26.66 2.50 -24.48
N LYS A 73 27.62 3.39 -24.74
CA LYS A 73 28.98 3.35 -24.25
C LYS A 73 29.13 4.08 -22.93
N LYS A 74 30.21 3.83 -22.23
CA LYS A 74 30.54 4.53 -20.99
C LYS A 74 30.90 5.97 -21.32
N VAL A 75 30.26 6.93 -20.65
CA VAL A 75 30.57 8.34 -20.71
C VAL A 75 31.02 8.82 -19.35
N VAL A 76 32.24 9.34 -19.24
CA VAL A 76 32.69 10.03 -18.03
C VAL A 76 32.86 11.51 -18.42
N LEU A 77 32.13 12.39 -17.74
CA LEU A 77 32.25 13.84 -17.94
C LEU A 77 32.37 14.53 -16.58
N ASP A 78 33.54 15.07 -16.34
CA ASP A 78 33.82 15.94 -15.20
C ASP A 78 33.55 17.38 -15.62
N GLY A 79 32.55 18.01 -15.01
CA GLY A 79 32.26 19.43 -15.24
C GLY A 79 33.28 20.37 -14.61
N ALA A 80 34.08 19.89 -13.64
CA ALA A 80 35.07 20.66 -12.89
C ALA A 80 34.53 22.01 -12.37
N ASP A 81 33.26 22.01 -11.93
CA ASP A 81 32.46 23.15 -11.48
C ASP A 81 32.15 24.21 -12.57
N PHE A 82 32.46 23.94 -13.85
CA PHE A 82 32.08 24.81 -14.95
C PHE A 82 30.61 24.63 -15.39
N GLU A 83 30.11 25.66 -16.09
CA GLU A 83 28.73 25.68 -16.58
C GLU A 83 28.66 25.40 -18.09
N ILE A 84 27.62 24.64 -18.48
CA ILE A 84 27.14 24.57 -19.88
C ILE A 84 25.90 25.44 -19.98
N THR A 85 25.97 26.51 -20.77
CA THR A 85 24.91 27.48 -20.98
C THR A 85 24.32 27.40 -22.40
N GLY A 86 23.08 27.85 -22.58
CA GLY A 86 22.42 27.90 -23.88
C GLY A 86 22.08 26.54 -24.48
N LEU A 87 21.98 25.48 -23.66
CA LEU A 87 21.49 24.17 -24.11
C LEU A 87 20.12 24.34 -24.75
N ASN A 88 19.93 23.80 -25.95
CA ASN A 88 18.66 23.73 -26.66
C ASN A 88 18.51 22.30 -27.23
N ALA A 89 18.04 21.37 -26.40
CA ALA A 89 18.01 19.94 -26.67
C ALA A 89 16.58 19.38 -26.74
N THR A 90 16.45 18.17 -27.27
CA THR A 90 15.17 17.44 -27.29
C THR A 90 15.06 16.39 -26.17
N ALA A 91 16.17 15.91 -25.63
CA ALA A 91 16.19 14.89 -24.59
C ALA A 91 17.14 15.25 -23.42
N GLY A 92 18.21 16.01 -23.68
CA GLY A 92 19.21 16.43 -22.71
C GLY A 92 20.54 16.68 -23.37
N LEU A 93 21.61 16.91 -22.58
CA LEU A 93 22.98 16.96 -23.08
C LEU A 93 23.33 15.68 -23.85
N PHE A 94 22.85 14.53 -23.36
CA PHE A 94 22.82 13.24 -24.05
C PHE A 94 21.36 12.78 -24.19
N ALA A 95 20.99 12.16 -25.29
CA ALA A 95 19.70 11.45 -25.35
C ALA A 95 19.73 10.20 -24.49
N GLN A 96 20.91 9.55 -24.43
CA GLN A 96 21.13 8.37 -23.59
C GLN A 96 22.61 8.28 -23.21
N ILE A 97 22.88 7.80 -21.98
CA ILE A 97 24.18 7.37 -21.47
C ILE A 97 24.18 5.89 -21.12
N GLY A 98 25.31 5.20 -21.33
CA GLY A 98 25.44 3.75 -21.12
C GLY A 98 25.86 3.34 -19.72
N SER A 99 26.16 2.05 -19.56
CA SER A 99 26.60 1.44 -18.27
C SER A 99 27.87 2.09 -17.75
N ASN A 100 27.94 2.20 -16.41
CA ASN A 100 29.09 2.76 -15.68
C ASN A 100 29.48 4.18 -16.11
N SER A 101 28.59 4.91 -16.75
CA SER A 101 28.78 6.34 -17.04
C SER A 101 28.84 7.13 -15.73
N TYR A 102 29.64 8.18 -15.71
CA TYR A 102 29.80 9.05 -14.55
C TYR A 102 29.84 10.52 -15.01
N ILE A 103 28.79 11.26 -14.66
CA ILE A 103 28.69 12.70 -14.93
C ILE A 103 28.69 13.41 -13.58
N HIS A 104 29.59 14.36 -13.39
CA HIS A 104 29.76 15.03 -12.11
C HIS A 104 30.26 16.48 -12.20
N ASP A 105 30.03 17.20 -11.11
CA ASP A 105 30.53 18.58 -10.90
C ASP A 105 30.15 19.52 -12.06
N LEU A 106 28.87 19.44 -12.50
CA LEU A 106 28.40 20.10 -13.73
C LEU A 106 27.14 20.94 -13.49
N THR A 107 27.15 22.18 -13.95
CA THR A 107 25.98 23.05 -14.02
C THR A 107 25.45 23.16 -15.45
N ILE A 108 24.14 23.01 -15.64
CA ILE A 108 23.47 23.11 -16.95
C ILE A 108 22.39 24.18 -16.96
N ARG A 109 22.46 25.09 -17.96
CA ARG A 109 21.44 26.14 -18.20
C ARG A 109 20.95 26.09 -19.66
N GLY A 110 19.70 26.39 -19.87
CA GLY A 110 19.09 26.42 -21.20
C GLY A 110 17.67 25.82 -21.21
N ALA A 111 17.36 25.05 -22.24
CA ALA A 111 16.05 24.39 -22.35
C ALA A 111 16.19 23.00 -22.98
N VAL A 112 15.34 22.08 -22.52
CA VAL A 112 15.10 20.79 -23.15
C VAL A 112 13.62 20.72 -23.52
N SER A 113 13.31 20.55 -24.82
CA SER A 113 11.94 20.55 -25.34
C SER A 113 11.73 19.33 -26.23
N GLY A 114 11.02 18.30 -25.71
CA GLY A 114 10.91 17.00 -26.37
C GLY A 114 9.51 16.39 -26.38
N LYS A 115 9.46 15.16 -26.88
CA LYS A 115 8.23 14.33 -26.93
C LYS A 115 8.38 12.98 -26.22
N GLY A 116 9.56 12.68 -25.68
CA GLY A 116 9.90 11.44 -24.97
C GLY A 116 10.46 11.73 -23.59
N SER A 117 11.22 10.79 -23.05
CA SER A 117 11.94 10.99 -21.80
C SER A 117 12.97 12.11 -21.94
N ALA A 118 13.04 12.97 -20.94
CA ALA A 118 13.88 14.17 -21.00
C ALA A 118 14.46 14.52 -19.61
N GLY A 119 15.68 15.05 -19.60
CA GLY A 119 16.36 15.61 -18.44
C GLY A 119 17.54 16.47 -18.89
N ALA A 120 18.04 17.35 -18.05
CA ALA A 120 19.15 18.26 -18.45
C ALA A 120 20.42 17.49 -18.88
N ILE A 121 20.75 16.43 -18.15
CA ILE A 121 21.91 15.57 -18.44
C ILE A 121 21.52 14.52 -19.48
N ALA A 122 20.48 13.74 -19.25
CA ALA A 122 20.12 12.67 -20.17
C ALA A 122 18.61 12.37 -20.16
N GLY A 123 18.07 12.02 -21.33
CA GLY A 123 16.74 11.42 -21.43
C GLY A 123 16.71 10.04 -20.77
N TYR A 124 17.75 9.23 -20.99
CA TYR A 124 17.91 7.89 -20.41
C TYR A 124 19.31 7.70 -19.82
N ALA A 125 19.39 7.20 -18.61
CA ALA A 125 20.59 6.60 -18.06
C ALA A 125 20.42 5.07 -18.10
N SER A 126 20.86 4.46 -19.21
CA SER A 126 20.62 3.04 -19.52
C SER A 126 21.78 2.16 -19.06
N GLY A 127 21.46 0.88 -18.88
CA GLY A 127 22.47 -0.10 -18.46
C GLY A 127 22.68 -0.13 -16.95
N THR A 128 23.81 -0.67 -16.52
CA THR A 128 24.10 -0.96 -15.10
C THR A 128 24.94 0.17 -14.50
N ALA A 129 24.54 0.63 -13.32
CA ALA A 129 25.30 1.54 -12.45
C ALA A 129 25.77 2.87 -13.07
N PRO A 130 24.94 3.63 -13.82
CA PRO A 130 25.27 5.00 -14.14
C PRO A 130 25.26 5.84 -12.87
N LYS A 131 26.22 6.79 -12.76
CA LYS A 131 26.35 7.69 -11.62
C LYS A 131 26.28 9.15 -12.05
N ILE A 132 25.52 9.95 -11.29
CA ILE A 132 25.44 11.40 -11.45
C ILE A 132 25.63 12.03 -10.07
N ALA A 133 26.62 12.92 -9.94
CA ALA A 133 26.97 13.52 -8.66
C ALA A 133 27.27 15.02 -8.81
N ASN A 134 26.92 15.81 -7.80
CA ASN A 134 27.21 17.25 -7.76
C ASN A 134 26.78 17.98 -9.03
N CYS A 135 25.60 17.65 -9.57
CA CYS A 135 25.10 18.26 -10.80
C CYS A 135 23.90 19.16 -10.50
N PHE A 136 23.89 20.34 -11.18
CA PHE A 136 22.91 21.40 -10.94
C PHE A 136 22.16 21.73 -12.22
N ASN A 137 20.83 21.55 -12.22
CA ASN A 137 20.00 21.93 -13.35
C ASN A 137 19.34 23.30 -13.13
N TYR A 138 19.58 24.23 -14.04
CA TYR A 138 18.85 25.48 -14.20
C TYR A 138 18.12 25.57 -15.55
N ALA A 139 18.21 24.54 -16.39
CA ALA A 139 17.47 24.48 -17.64
C ALA A 139 16.01 24.20 -17.43
N VAL A 140 15.14 24.80 -18.24
CA VAL A 140 13.70 24.48 -18.27
C VAL A 140 13.51 23.20 -19.08
N ILE A 141 12.88 22.22 -18.48
CA ILE A 141 12.63 20.92 -19.12
C ILE A 141 11.12 20.81 -19.44
N THR A 142 10.80 20.61 -20.71
CA THR A 142 9.43 20.45 -21.19
C THR A 142 9.34 19.25 -22.12
N SER A 143 8.45 18.30 -21.84
CA SER A 143 8.20 17.18 -22.75
C SER A 143 6.72 16.77 -22.70
N THR A 144 6.17 16.39 -23.86
CA THR A 144 4.82 15.80 -23.91
C THR A 144 4.83 14.30 -23.56
N GLY A 145 6.01 13.69 -23.44
CA GLY A 145 6.19 12.29 -23.07
C GLY A 145 6.21 12.06 -21.58
N SER A 146 6.33 10.80 -21.21
CA SER A 146 6.49 10.33 -19.82
C SER A 146 7.95 10.23 -19.43
N ASN A 147 8.22 10.14 -18.12
CA ASN A 147 9.56 10.04 -17.52
C ASN A 147 10.40 11.28 -17.82
N VAL A 148 10.03 12.37 -17.21
CA VAL A 148 10.68 13.67 -17.37
C VAL A 148 11.25 14.10 -16.03
N GLY A 149 12.56 14.30 -15.97
CA GLY A 149 13.28 14.71 -14.76
C GLY A 149 14.08 15.98 -14.95
N GLY A 150 14.38 16.68 -13.87
CA GLY A 150 15.26 17.85 -13.93
C GLY A 150 16.65 17.50 -14.39
N LEU A 151 17.19 16.35 -13.98
CA LEU A 151 18.50 15.86 -14.38
C LEU A 151 18.40 14.69 -15.35
N VAL A 152 17.60 13.67 -15.05
CA VAL A 152 17.46 12.47 -15.88
C VAL A 152 16.00 12.11 -16.05
N GLY A 153 15.60 11.84 -17.29
CA GLY A 153 14.25 11.37 -17.55
C GLY A 153 13.96 10.01 -16.94
N TYR A 154 14.85 9.05 -17.18
CA TYR A 154 14.61 7.67 -16.83
C TYR A 154 15.89 6.89 -16.52
N THR A 155 15.88 6.10 -15.46
CA THR A 155 17.04 5.29 -15.07
C THR A 155 16.73 3.78 -15.11
N TYR A 156 17.79 3.00 -15.36
CA TYR A 156 17.79 1.54 -15.27
C TYR A 156 18.52 1.07 -14.00
N GLN A 157 19.18 -0.08 -14.04
CA GLN A 157 19.69 -0.81 -12.88
C GLN A 157 20.79 -0.06 -12.13
N ASN A 158 20.68 -0.04 -10.79
CA ASN A 158 21.71 0.43 -9.87
C ASN A 158 22.21 1.87 -10.15
N ALA A 159 21.35 2.73 -10.69
CA ALA A 159 21.70 4.13 -10.89
C ALA A 159 21.94 4.82 -9.54
N VAL A 160 22.99 5.63 -9.46
CA VAL A 160 23.36 6.42 -8.29
C VAL A 160 23.26 7.90 -8.61
N ILE A 161 22.40 8.62 -7.90
CA ILE A 161 22.28 10.08 -8.02
C ILE A 161 22.48 10.70 -6.65
N GLU A 162 23.52 11.51 -6.51
CA GLU A 162 23.90 12.05 -5.22
C GLU A 162 24.29 13.53 -5.29
N SER A 163 23.98 14.28 -4.25
CA SER A 163 24.37 15.68 -4.07
C SER A 163 23.99 16.59 -5.26
N CYS A 164 22.80 16.36 -5.81
CA CYS A 164 22.32 17.08 -6.99
C CYS A 164 21.15 18.02 -6.65
N ALA A 165 20.95 19.06 -7.47
CA ALA A 165 19.83 19.98 -7.29
C ALA A 165 19.16 20.37 -8.60
N ASN A 166 17.85 20.62 -8.51
CA ASN A 166 17.05 21.16 -9.60
C ASN A 166 16.48 22.54 -9.25
N PHE A 167 16.79 23.51 -10.08
CA PHE A 167 16.29 24.89 -10.03
C PHE A 167 15.47 25.27 -11.27
N GLY A 168 15.47 24.43 -12.30
CA GLY A 168 14.74 24.64 -13.54
C GLY A 168 13.35 24.01 -13.50
N ALA A 169 12.32 24.71 -13.97
CA ALA A 169 10.97 24.16 -14.05
C ALA A 169 10.93 22.90 -14.93
N VAL A 170 10.16 21.89 -14.51
CA VAL A 170 10.02 20.61 -15.23
C VAL A 170 8.55 20.35 -15.52
N THR A 171 8.22 20.21 -16.79
CA THR A 171 6.86 19.88 -17.25
C THR A 171 6.88 18.64 -18.13
N GLY A 172 5.98 17.67 -17.84
CA GLY A 172 5.92 16.42 -18.59
C GLY A 172 4.53 15.84 -18.71
N GLY A 173 4.42 14.73 -19.41
CA GLY A 173 3.16 13.97 -19.53
C GLY A 173 2.85 13.24 -18.23
N SER A 174 3.65 12.24 -17.86
CA SER A 174 3.48 11.43 -16.65
C SER A 174 4.84 11.02 -16.09
N SER A 175 4.91 10.69 -14.79
CA SER A 175 6.16 10.40 -14.09
C SER A 175 7.16 11.56 -14.25
N VAL A 176 6.82 12.70 -13.65
CA VAL A 176 7.61 13.94 -13.72
C VAL A 176 8.24 14.19 -12.36
N GLY A 177 9.56 14.32 -12.31
CA GLY A 177 10.31 14.53 -11.07
C GLY A 177 11.32 15.68 -11.14
N GLY A 178 11.59 16.31 -10.01
CA GLY A 178 12.58 17.37 -9.93
C GLY A 178 14.00 16.87 -10.22
N ILE A 179 14.31 15.64 -9.85
CA ILE A 179 15.62 15.00 -10.10
C ILE A 179 15.48 13.93 -11.17
N ILE A 180 14.61 12.95 -10.99
CA ILE A 180 14.37 11.84 -11.93
C ILE A 180 12.88 11.73 -12.26
N GLY A 181 12.54 11.50 -13.53
CA GLY A 181 11.15 11.20 -13.93
C GLY A 181 10.69 9.85 -13.41
N GLY A 182 11.42 8.79 -13.66
CA GLY A 182 11.07 7.46 -13.22
C GLY A 182 12.20 6.42 -13.29
N THR A 183 11.93 5.22 -12.73
CA THR A 183 12.85 4.07 -12.75
C THR A 183 12.10 2.79 -13.13
N VAL A 184 12.76 1.81 -13.77
CA VAL A 184 12.17 0.48 -14.08
C VAL A 184 12.86 -0.70 -13.44
N SER A 185 14.06 -0.56 -12.89
CA SER A 185 14.86 -1.71 -12.47
C SER A 185 15.51 -1.51 -11.12
N ASN A 186 15.84 -2.60 -10.46
CA ASN A 186 16.23 -2.68 -9.07
C ASN A 186 17.54 -1.96 -8.74
N GLY A 187 17.66 -1.50 -7.49
CA GLY A 187 18.90 -1.08 -6.85
C GLY A 187 19.30 0.38 -7.04
N SER A 188 18.46 1.23 -7.62
CA SER A 188 18.80 2.66 -7.80
C SER A 188 18.76 3.43 -6.48
N THR A 189 19.65 4.43 -6.32
CA THR A 189 19.72 5.29 -5.13
C THR A 189 19.70 6.77 -5.51
N ILE A 190 18.92 7.56 -4.74
CA ILE A 190 18.94 9.02 -4.79
C ILE A 190 19.26 9.51 -3.36
N THR A 191 20.37 10.21 -3.21
CA THR A 191 20.83 10.63 -1.87
C THR A 191 21.28 12.09 -1.89
N GLY A 192 20.87 12.84 -0.87
CA GLY A 192 21.34 14.22 -0.70
C GLY A 192 20.95 15.15 -1.85
N CYS A 193 19.78 14.99 -2.43
CA CYS A 193 19.31 15.79 -3.56
C CYS A 193 18.16 16.72 -3.15
N TYR A 194 17.98 17.83 -3.87
CA TYR A 194 16.84 18.70 -3.61
C TYR A 194 16.27 19.36 -4.87
N ASN A 195 15.02 19.82 -4.74
CA ASN A 195 14.31 20.58 -5.76
C ASN A 195 13.72 21.87 -5.17
N THR A 196 13.93 22.98 -5.88
CA THR A 196 13.28 24.26 -5.54
C THR A 196 12.36 24.76 -6.66
N ALA A 197 12.35 24.09 -7.80
CA ALA A 197 11.60 24.51 -8.98
C ALA A 197 10.16 23.96 -8.98
N GLU A 198 9.31 24.56 -9.81
CA GLU A 198 7.98 24.05 -10.09
C GLU A 198 8.05 22.79 -10.96
N ILE A 199 7.35 21.74 -10.53
CA ILE A 199 7.23 20.46 -11.23
C ILE A 199 5.77 20.25 -11.62
N SER A 200 5.51 19.97 -12.92
CA SER A 200 4.14 19.82 -13.42
C SER A 200 3.99 18.58 -14.30
N ALA A 201 3.08 17.68 -13.90
CA ALA A 201 2.64 16.58 -14.77
C ALA A 201 1.25 16.89 -15.34
N THR A 202 1.11 16.83 -16.67
CA THR A 202 -0.21 16.95 -17.31
C THR A 202 -1.03 15.66 -17.22
N GLY A 203 -0.38 14.53 -16.90
CA GLY A 203 -0.97 13.23 -16.58
C GLY A 203 -0.95 12.96 -15.06
N SER A 204 -0.46 11.78 -14.65
CA SER A 204 -0.73 11.30 -13.30
C SER A 204 0.32 11.65 -12.23
N LYS A 205 1.61 11.37 -12.43
CA LYS A 205 2.58 11.28 -11.33
C LYS A 205 3.55 12.45 -11.37
N ALA A 206 3.56 13.28 -10.32
CA ALA A 206 4.52 14.37 -10.14
C ALA A 206 5.17 14.30 -8.75
N GLY A 207 6.48 14.43 -8.67
CA GLY A 207 7.22 14.46 -7.41
C GLY A 207 8.36 15.47 -7.41
N GLY A 208 8.61 16.07 -6.25
CA GLY A 208 9.70 17.04 -6.11
C GLY A 208 11.08 16.42 -6.38
N ILE A 209 11.25 15.15 -6.07
CA ILE A 209 12.50 14.40 -6.31
C ILE A 209 12.29 13.37 -7.41
N ILE A 210 11.30 12.51 -7.31
CA ILE A 210 11.01 11.45 -8.27
C ILE A 210 9.53 11.42 -8.68
N GLY A 211 9.24 11.32 -9.98
CA GLY A 211 7.88 11.24 -10.48
C GLY A 211 7.19 9.94 -10.11
N GLY A 212 7.81 8.80 -10.35
CA GLY A 212 7.27 7.50 -9.98
C GLY A 212 8.30 6.40 -9.88
N THR A 213 8.02 5.42 -9.02
CA THR A 213 8.84 4.22 -8.82
C THR A 213 8.08 2.98 -9.31
N SER A 214 8.77 1.96 -9.76
CA SER A 214 8.19 0.65 -10.13
C SER A 214 9.12 -0.52 -9.80
N SER A 215 10.15 -0.29 -8.98
CA SER A 215 11.17 -1.29 -8.65
C SER A 215 11.87 -0.93 -7.35
N GLU A 216 12.70 -1.82 -6.84
CA GLU A 216 13.53 -1.59 -5.66
C GLU A 216 14.39 -0.33 -5.85
N MET A 217 14.30 0.60 -4.89
CA MET A 217 15.17 1.77 -4.84
C MET A 217 15.23 2.38 -3.43
N THR A 218 16.25 3.23 -3.24
CA THR A 218 16.42 4.01 -2.00
C THR A 218 16.44 5.50 -2.32
N VAL A 219 15.60 6.27 -1.62
CA VAL A 219 15.62 7.75 -1.63
C VAL A 219 15.90 8.22 -0.20
N THR A 220 17.00 8.90 -0.01
CA THR A 220 17.37 9.31 1.36
C THR A 220 17.95 10.72 1.37
N SER A 221 17.69 11.44 2.47
CA SER A 221 18.25 12.77 2.70
C SER A 221 17.94 13.75 1.56
N CYS A 222 16.70 13.76 1.10
CA CYS A 222 16.25 14.64 0.01
C CYS A 222 15.19 15.64 0.51
N TYR A 223 15.09 16.80 -0.15
CA TYR A 223 14.02 17.72 0.18
C TYR A 223 13.46 18.48 -1.03
N ASN A 224 12.26 19.01 -0.87
CA ASN A 224 11.57 19.81 -1.86
C ASN A 224 10.98 21.08 -1.25
N THR A 225 11.22 22.21 -1.92
CA THR A 225 10.56 23.48 -1.58
C THR A 225 9.72 24.03 -2.75
N GLY A 226 9.85 23.41 -3.93
CA GLY A 226 9.12 23.79 -5.14
C GLY A 226 7.67 23.32 -5.13
N LYS A 227 6.83 24.01 -5.88
CA LYS A 227 5.42 23.62 -6.09
C LYS A 227 5.32 22.41 -7.02
N ILE A 228 4.52 21.43 -6.66
CA ILE A 228 4.31 20.20 -7.42
C ILE A 228 2.83 20.10 -7.84
N SER A 229 2.58 19.88 -9.12
CA SER A 229 1.23 19.78 -9.68
C SER A 229 1.08 18.54 -10.58
N GLY A 230 -0.05 17.84 -10.42
CA GLY A 230 -0.41 16.61 -11.13
C GLY A 230 -1.53 15.88 -10.40
N THR A 231 -2.16 14.90 -11.03
CA THR A 231 -3.28 14.15 -10.42
C THR A 231 -2.83 13.35 -9.18
N ALA A 232 -1.67 12.66 -9.27
CA ALA A 232 -0.98 12.08 -8.12
C ALA A 232 0.31 12.86 -7.92
N SER A 233 0.28 13.88 -7.05
CA SER A 233 1.43 14.74 -6.80
C SER A 233 1.84 14.72 -5.34
N GLY A 234 3.13 14.52 -5.11
CA GLY A 234 3.75 14.53 -3.79
C GLY A 234 5.02 15.36 -3.74
N GLY A 235 5.29 15.99 -2.60
CA GLY A 235 6.45 16.86 -2.43
C GLY A 235 7.78 16.16 -2.67
N ILE A 236 7.90 14.86 -2.41
CA ILE A 236 9.09 14.03 -2.67
C ILE A 236 8.83 13.09 -3.84
N ALA A 237 7.76 12.29 -3.80
CA ALA A 237 7.48 11.31 -4.86
C ALA A 237 6.01 11.36 -5.29
N GLY A 238 5.74 11.28 -6.59
CA GLY A 238 4.39 11.20 -7.13
C GLY A 238 3.76 9.83 -6.89
N GLU A 239 4.52 8.76 -7.07
CA GLU A 239 4.11 7.40 -6.74
C GLU A 239 5.25 6.65 -6.07
N VAL A 240 4.94 5.93 -5.00
CA VAL A 240 5.85 5.01 -4.29
C VAL A 240 5.28 3.60 -4.39
N LYS A 241 5.84 2.83 -5.30
CA LYS A 241 5.41 1.44 -5.54
C LYS A 241 6.61 0.59 -5.90
N GLY A 242 6.86 -0.46 -5.11
CA GLY A 242 7.90 -1.43 -5.37
C GLY A 242 7.51 -2.45 -6.44
N ASN A 243 8.41 -3.37 -6.72
CA ASN A 243 8.15 -4.47 -7.63
C ASN A 243 7.41 -5.58 -6.89
N VAL A 244 6.18 -5.84 -7.30
CA VAL A 244 5.34 -6.91 -6.77
C VAL A 244 5.07 -7.87 -7.92
N ASN A 245 5.38 -9.16 -7.73
CA ASN A 245 5.09 -10.15 -8.74
C ASN A 245 3.58 -10.44 -8.83
N TRP A 246 3.18 -11.20 -9.84
CA TRP A 246 1.79 -11.54 -10.08
C TRP A 246 1.11 -12.35 -8.95
N SER A 247 1.89 -12.99 -8.05
CA SER A 247 1.38 -13.68 -6.85
C SER A 247 1.26 -12.76 -5.61
N GLY A 248 1.46 -11.45 -5.78
CA GLY A 248 1.43 -10.49 -4.67
C GLY A 248 2.69 -10.46 -3.81
N THR A 249 3.73 -11.24 -4.17
CA THR A 249 4.99 -11.25 -3.43
C THR A 249 5.85 -10.05 -3.81
N VAL A 250 6.28 -9.28 -2.83
CA VAL A 250 7.20 -8.16 -3.02
C VAL A 250 8.57 -8.70 -3.46
N GLN A 251 9.00 -8.29 -4.66
CA GLN A 251 10.29 -8.65 -5.24
C GLN A 251 11.34 -7.57 -5.01
N GLY A 252 10.94 -6.34 -4.74
CA GLY A 252 11.82 -5.24 -4.44
C GLY A 252 11.07 -4.14 -3.71
N LYS A 253 11.62 -3.67 -2.59
CA LYS A 253 11.05 -2.60 -1.76
C LYS A 253 11.59 -1.24 -2.13
N ILE A 254 10.75 -0.22 -1.95
CA ILE A 254 11.15 1.18 -1.94
C ILE A 254 11.46 1.58 -0.50
N THR A 255 12.66 2.11 -0.28
CA THR A 255 13.03 2.71 1.01
C THR A 255 13.15 4.22 0.86
N ILE A 256 12.34 4.99 1.61
CA ILE A 256 12.43 6.45 1.64
C ILE A 256 12.64 6.90 3.07
N SER A 257 13.73 7.65 3.31
CA SER A 257 14.03 8.07 4.67
C SER A 257 14.70 9.44 4.74
N SER A 258 14.50 10.13 5.86
CA SER A 258 15.12 11.43 6.14
C SER A 258 14.86 12.45 5.03
N CYS A 259 13.61 12.56 4.59
CA CYS A 259 13.19 13.49 3.56
C CYS A 259 12.17 14.49 4.10
N TYR A 260 12.10 15.69 3.52
CA TYR A 260 11.03 16.62 3.87
C TYR A 260 10.56 17.47 2.70
N SER A 261 9.34 18.01 2.82
CA SER A 261 8.79 18.95 1.85
C SER A 261 8.16 20.16 2.53
N THR A 262 8.43 21.34 1.96
CA THR A 262 7.74 22.60 2.29
C THR A 262 7.00 23.17 1.09
N GLY A 263 7.07 22.53 -0.07
CA GLY A 263 6.41 22.93 -1.31
C GLY A 263 4.95 22.45 -1.36
N GLU A 264 4.07 23.24 -1.96
CA GLU A 264 2.69 22.83 -2.23
C GLU A 264 2.63 21.62 -3.16
N ALA A 265 1.80 20.63 -2.82
CA ALA A 265 1.52 19.44 -3.64
C ALA A 265 0.10 18.90 -3.37
N GLY A 266 -0.37 17.96 -4.16
CA GLY A 266 -1.65 17.27 -3.92
C GLY A 266 -1.65 16.49 -2.59
N SER A 267 -0.55 15.81 -2.27
CA SER A 267 -0.20 15.32 -0.94
C SER A 267 1.15 15.92 -0.54
N ALA A 268 1.36 16.20 0.73
CA ALA A 268 2.52 16.97 1.18
C ALA A 268 3.88 16.34 0.82
N VAL A 269 3.97 15.01 0.86
CA VAL A 269 5.23 14.28 0.63
C VAL A 269 5.09 13.23 -0.48
N PHE A 270 4.04 12.41 -0.44
CA PHE A 270 3.84 11.28 -1.35
C PHE A 270 2.47 11.34 -2.02
N GLY A 271 2.39 11.28 -3.34
CA GLY A 271 1.13 11.31 -4.08
C GLY A 271 0.32 10.03 -3.89
N THR A 272 0.92 8.88 -4.15
CA THR A 272 0.36 7.56 -3.87
C THR A 272 1.42 6.64 -3.28
N VAL A 273 1.05 5.80 -2.32
CA VAL A 273 1.98 4.87 -1.64
C VAL A 273 1.38 3.48 -1.58
N ASP A 274 2.13 2.49 -2.06
CA ASP A 274 1.89 1.08 -1.78
C ASP A 274 2.69 0.69 -0.52
N THR A 275 2.02 0.65 0.61
CA THR A 275 2.63 0.38 1.91
C THR A 275 3.17 -1.05 2.04
N ALA A 276 2.64 -2.00 1.26
CA ALA A 276 3.11 -3.39 1.27
C ALA A 276 4.52 -3.51 0.67
N SER A 277 4.85 -2.66 -0.32
CA SER A 277 6.13 -2.67 -1.03
C SER A 277 7.04 -1.49 -0.69
N SER A 278 6.77 -0.75 0.39
CA SER A 278 7.57 0.42 0.79
C SER A 278 7.91 0.44 2.27
N GLU A 279 9.04 1.07 2.58
CA GLU A 279 9.48 1.41 3.94
C GLU A 279 9.76 2.91 3.99
N ILE A 280 8.96 3.65 4.78
CA ILE A 280 9.06 5.11 4.91
C ILE A 280 9.37 5.46 6.36
N SER A 281 10.39 6.29 6.59
CA SER A 281 10.78 6.72 7.92
C SER A 281 11.37 8.13 7.92
N LYS A 282 11.18 8.88 9.02
CA LYS A 282 11.71 10.24 9.19
C LYS A 282 11.41 11.15 7.99
N CYS A 283 10.18 11.07 7.47
CA CYS A 283 9.71 11.94 6.41
C CYS A 283 8.74 12.97 6.98
N TYR A 284 8.98 14.25 6.68
CA TYR A 284 8.30 15.36 7.35
C TYR A 284 7.73 16.38 6.36
N TYR A 285 6.71 17.11 6.81
CA TYR A 285 6.15 18.23 6.05
C TYR A 285 5.59 19.33 6.96
N LEU A 286 5.41 20.53 6.41
CA LEU A 286 4.73 21.60 7.14
C LEU A 286 3.25 21.28 7.31
N ASN A 287 2.75 21.39 8.54
CA ASN A 287 1.35 21.15 8.89
C ASN A 287 0.34 22.11 8.24
N THR A 288 0.81 23.11 7.51
CA THR A 288 -0.01 24.03 6.68
C THR A 288 -0.27 23.47 5.28
N LEU A 289 0.40 22.38 4.88
CA LEU A 289 0.22 21.71 3.60
C LEU A 289 -0.89 20.65 3.66
N ASN A 290 -1.22 20.07 2.51
CA ASN A 290 -2.16 18.95 2.42
C ASN A 290 -1.65 17.76 3.23
N ALA A 291 -2.56 17.05 3.89
CA ALA A 291 -2.22 15.90 4.73
C ALA A 291 -1.57 14.76 3.94
N ASP A 292 -0.67 14.04 4.59
CA ASP A 292 -0.02 12.84 4.08
C ASP A 292 0.02 11.77 5.18
N ALA A 293 -0.61 10.62 4.93
CA ALA A 293 -0.72 9.54 5.92
C ALA A 293 0.61 8.80 6.16
N ASN A 294 1.59 8.97 5.27
CA ASN A 294 2.88 8.27 5.30
C ASN A 294 4.04 9.14 5.77
N ALA A 295 3.76 10.38 6.20
CA ALA A 295 4.75 11.33 6.68
C ALA A 295 4.22 12.10 7.89
N GLU A 296 5.11 12.67 8.69
CA GLU A 296 4.79 13.39 9.91
C GLU A 296 4.63 14.89 9.64
N ALA A 297 3.48 15.45 10.07
CA ALA A 297 3.21 16.87 10.00
C ALA A 297 3.91 17.62 11.12
N LEU A 298 4.76 18.59 10.81
CA LEU A 298 5.45 19.43 11.77
C LEU A 298 5.07 20.89 11.58
N ASN A 299 4.99 21.64 12.66
CA ASN A 299 4.96 23.10 12.56
C ASN A 299 6.33 23.64 12.10
N GLU A 300 6.38 24.92 11.76
CA GLU A 300 7.61 25.54 11.22
C GLU A 300 8.82 25.42 12.18
N ALA A 301 8.60 25.57 13.48
CA ALA A 301 9.69 25.51 14.46
C ALA A 301 10.23 24.10 14.62
N ASP A 302 9.35 23.10 14.69
CA ASP A 302 9.74 21.70 14.82
C ASP A 302 10.37 21.16 13.53
N LEU A 303 9.95 21.62 12.34
CA LEU A 303 10.57 21.25 11.08
C LEU A 303 11.99 21.82 10.94
N LYS A 304 12.25 23.02 11.48
CA LYS A 304 13.61 23.60 11.51
C LYS A 304 14.58 22.80 12.34
N ASP A 305 14.06 22.11 13.36
CA ASP A 305 14.79 21.21 14.26
C ASP A 305 14.47 19.72 14.00
N ALA A 306 14.06 19.33 12.79
CA ALA A 306 13.66 17.96 12.51
C ALA A 306 14.80 16.96 12.66
N ASP A 307 14.47 15.77 13.21
CA ASP A 307 15.42 14.65 13.35
C ASP A 307 15.63 13.96 11.98
N LEU A 308 16.41 14.61 11.14
CA LEU A 308 16.85 14.09 9.84
C LEU A 308 18.21 13.36 9.98
N SER A 309 18.72 12.83 8.87
CA SER A 309 20.06 12.21 8.84
C SER A 309 21.19 13.23 9.02
N ASP A 310 22.41 12.75 9.28
CA ASP A 310 23.61 13.58 9.41
C ASP A 310 24.00 14.31 8.11
N ALA A 311 23.39 13.95 6.99
CA ALA A 311 23.55 14.69 5.74
C ALA A 311 22.98 16.11 5.81
N PHE A 312 22.03 16.36 6.73
CA PHE A 312 21.47 17.67 6.97
C PHE A 312 22.21 18.41 8.09
N GLY A 313 22.15 19.73 8.04
CA GLY A 313 22.56 20.62 9.11
C GLY A 313 21.47 21.65 9.38
N PRO A 314 21.29 22.06 10.66
CA PRO A 314 20.35 23.12 11.01
C PRO A 314 20.86 24.47 10.51
N VAL A 315 19.98 25.30 9.95
CA VAL A 315 20.30 26.55 9.22
C VAL A 315 19.83 27.77 9.99
N CYS A 316 20.64 28.82 10.02
CA CYS A 316 20.30 30.11 10.62
C CYS A 316 19.09 30.75 9.90
N GLY A 317 17.91 30.62 10.48
CA GLY A 317 16.68 31.23 9.95
C GLY A 317 15.92 30.46 8.87
N GLY A 318 16.47 29.32 8.42
CA GLY A 318 15.89 28.44 7.39
C GLY A 318 15.48 27.07 7.91
N TYR A 319 15.01 26.22 7.01
CA TYR A 319 14.83 24.78 7.24
C TYR A 319 16.17 24.04 7.12
N PRO A 320 16.31 22.82 7.63
CA PRO A 320 17.53 22.04 7.49
C PRO A 320 17.99 21.95 6.04
N ALA A 321 19.27 22.17 5.80
CA ALA A 321 19.88 22.08 4.48
C ALA A 321 20.94 20.99 4.43
N LEU A 322 21.23 20.50 3.24
CA LEU A 322 22.27 19.49 3.02
C LEU A 322 23.65 20.10 3.28
N ARG A 323 24.50 19.42 4.04
CA ARG A 323 25.80 19.97 4.49
C ARG A 323 26.77 20.31 3.37
N TRP A 324 26.55 19.79 2.17
CA TRP A 324 27.35 20.14 0.99
C TRP A 324 26.95 21.49 0.35
N GLN A 325 25.78 22.07 0.73
CA GLN A 325 25.36 23.38 0.23
C GLN A 325 26.25 24.48 0.81
N THR A 326 26.69 25.38 -0.05
CA THR A 326 27.61 26.47 0.30
C THR A 326 26.93 27.83 0.40
N ASP A 327 25.70 27.93 -0.08
CA ASP A 327 24.88 29.15 -0.13
C ASP A 327 24.04 29.39 1.14
N VAL A 328 24.15 28.49 2.13
CA VAL A 328 23.43 28.55 3.41
C VAL A 328 24.39 28.76 4.58
N THR A 329 23.87 29.40 5.63
CA THR A 329 24.63 29.59 6.88
C THR A 329 24.13 28.57 7.91
N PHE A 330 24.92 27.55 8.16
CA PHE A 330 24.63 26.56 9.19
C PHE A 330 24.82 27.13 10.60
N HIS A 331 24.03 26.62 11.55
CA HIS A 331 24.21 26.91 12.96
C HIS A 331 25.59 26.41 13.44
N GLU A 332 26.20 27.17 14.34
CA GLU A 332 27.47 26.84 14.98
C GLU A 332 27.31 27.05 16.49
N ALA A 333 27.67 26.06 17.30
CA ALA A 333 27.49 26.10 18.73
C ALA A 333 28.33 27.22 19.37
N ALA A 334 27.70 28.02 20.22
CA ALA A 334 28.37 29.08 21.01
C ALA A 334 29.01 28.54 22.30
N GLY A 335 28.84 27.28 22.64
CA GLY A 335 29.33 26.64 23.85
C GLY A 335 28.78 25.23 24.02
N GLU A 336 28.84 24.70 25.24
CA GLU A 336 28.32 23.38 25.57
C GLU A 336 26.78 23.33 25.40
N GLY A 337 26.30 22.20 24.89
CA GLY A 337 24.86 21.95 24.71
C GLY A 337 24.20 21.49 26.01
N THR A 338 22.91 21.75 26.10
CA THR A 338 22.05 21.25 27.19
C THR A 338 21.34 19.98 26.73
N LEU A 339 21.61 18.87 27.41
CA LEU A 339 20.99 17.58 27.13
C LEU A 339 19.57 17.53 27.71
N THR A 340 18.59 17.19 26.88
CA THR A 340 17.24 16.79 27.27
C THR A 340 17.12 15.27 27.12
N ALA A 341 16.95 14.55 28.20
CA ALA A 341 16.82 13.09 28.19
C ALA A 341 15.52 12.65 27.49
N PRO A 342 15.51 11.50 26.79
CA PRO A 342 14.30 10.96 26.18
C PRO A 342 13.30 10.48 27.25
N LEU A 343 12.00 10.58 26.94
CA LEU A 343 10.91 10.00 27.72
C LEU A 343 10.36 8.75 27.02
N CYS A 344 9.29 8.15 27.54
CA CYS A 344 8.72 6.94 26.97
C CYS A 344 8.33 7.10 25.48
N THR A 345 7.75 8.21 25.11
CA THR A 345 7.24 8.50 23.76
C THR A 345 7.90 9.72 23.11
N VAL A 346 8.73 10.46 23.86
CA VAL A 346 9.36 11.69 23.38
C VAL A 346 10.86 11.46 23.21
N LYS A 347 11.40 11.86 22.05
CA LYS A 347 12.84 11.82 21.74
C LYS A 347 13.62 12.74 22.69
N GLY A 348 14.80 12.29 23.11
CA GLY A 348 15.80 13.18 23.71
C GLY A 348 16.56 13.96 22.64
N TYR A 349 17.23 15.05 23.03
CA TYR A 349 18.04 15.88 22.14
C TYR A 349 19.02 16.73 22.91
N THR A 350 20.02 17.28 22.23
CA THR A 350 20.89 18.31 22.77
C THR A 350 20.54 19.66 22.13
N SER A 351 20.27 20.66 22.94
CA SER A 351 20.02 22.04 22.49
C SER A 351 21.26 22.90 22.65
N TYR A 352 21.52 23.74 21.64
CA TYR A 352 22.63 24.67 21.60
C TYR A 352 22.13 26.09 21.28
N SER A 353 22.87 27.12 21.75
CA SER A 353 22.76 28.47 21.22
C SER A 353 23.73 28.65 20.05
N CYS A 354 23.28 29.30 18.99
CA CYS A 354 24.13 29.55 17.82
C CYS A 354 25.00 30.79 17.98
N SER A 355 26.31 30.66 17.75
CA SER A 355 27.25 31.78 17.77
C SER A 355 27.00 32.80 16.65
N LYS A 356 26.44 32.39 15.51
CA LYS A 356 26.23 33.22 14.32
C LYS A 356 24.94 34.02 14.36
N CYS A 357 23.84 33.45 14.86
CA CYS A 357 22.53 34.10 14.84
C CYS A 357 21.84 34.26 16.20
N GLY A 358 22.44 33.77 17.26
CA GLY A 358 21.92 33.83 18.64
C GLY A 358 20.69 32.98 18.93
N LYS A 359 20.14 32.25 17.95
CA LYS A 359 18.97 31.39 18.11
C LYS A 359 19.35 30.02 18.67
N SER A 360 18.44 29.39 19.41
CA SER A 360 18.60 27.99 19.83
C SER A 360 18.25 27.05 18.69
N TYR A 361 18.91 25.90 18.65
CA TYR A 361 18.63 24.81 17.74
C TYR A 361 18.89 23.46 18.43
N ARG A 362 18.27 22.39 17.95
CA ARG A 362 18.36 21.05 18.51
C ARG A 362 19.11 20.12 17.55
N THR A 363 19.84 19.17 18.12
CA THR A 363 20.56 18.14 17.38
C THR A 363 20.83 16.93 18.28
N ALA A 364 21.52 15.90 17.78
CA ALA A 364 21.87 14.69 18.52
C ALA A 364 20.64 14.03 19.16
N TYR A 365 19.63 13.78 18.35
CA TYR A 365 18.40 13.15 18.80
C TYR A 365 18.64 11.70 19.23
N THR A 366 18.03 11.33 20.38
CA THR A 366 17.98 9.95 20.86
C THR A 366 16.57 9.41 20.81
N ALA A 367 16.42 8.14 20.49
CA ALA A 367 15.11 7.51 20.38
C ALA A 367 14.33 7.60 21.70
N PRO A 368 12.98 7.65 21.67
CA PRO A 368 12.15 7.45 22.84
C PRO A 368 12.51 6.14 23.53
N LEU A 369 12.41 6.10 24.85
CA LEU A 369 12.77 4.93 25.65
C LEU A 369 11.78 3.77 25.51
N GLY A 370 10.59 4.02 24.95
CA GLY A 370 9.47 3.08 25.01
C GLY A 370 8.87 2.99 26.41
N HIS A 371 7.79 2.25 26.57
CA HIS A 371 7.23 1.96 27.88
C HIS A 371 7.92 0.75 28.50
N ASP A 372 8.12 0.79 29.80
CA ASP A 372 8.67 -0.28 30.60
C ASP A 372 7.56 -0.86 31.47
N PHE A 373 6.80 -1.79 30.92
CA PHE A 373 5.74 -2.51 31.62
C PHE A 373 6.32 -3.71 32.39
N CYS A 374 5.74 -4.01 33.54
CA CYS A 374 6.09 -5.19 34.30
C CYS A 374 5.84 -6.48 33.50
N GLU A 375 6.69 -7.50 33.65
CA GLU A 375 6.53 -8.81 33.03
C GLU A 375 6.03 -9.86 34.03
N ASP A 376 6.47 -9.78 35.29
CA ASP A 376 6.16 -10.75 36.34
C ASP A 376 4.82 -10.48 37.05
N LEU A 377 4.10 -11.55 37.35
CA LEU A 377 2.78 -11.57 37.98
C LEU A 377 2.83 -12.12 39.42
N ASP A 378 3.99 -12.23 40.01
CA ASP A 378 4.16 -12.80 41.35
C ASP A 378 3.72 -11.88 42.51
N GLY A 379 3.24 -10.67 42.17
CA GLY A 379 2.78 -9.67 43.12
C GLY A 379 3.87 -8.90 43.81
N SER A 380 5.13 -9.08 43.41
CA SER A 380 6.27 -8.33 43.95
C SER A 380 6.35 -6.90 43.39
N ASP A 381 5.76 -6.66 42.25
CA ASP A 381 5.75 -5.36 41.58
C ASP A 381 4.33 -4.72 41.57
N ASN A 382 4.18 -3.63 42.32
CA ASN A 382 2.91 -2.88 42.40
C ASN A 382 2.48 -2.23 41.07
N SER A 383 3.32 -2.20 40.05
CA SER A 383 2.97 -1.73 38.69
C SER A 383 2.21 -2.78 37.89
N CYS A 384 2.13 -4.01 38.37
CA CYS A 384 1.33 -5.11 37.85
C CYS A 384 0.14 -5.43 38.78
N VAL A 385 -1.07 -5.15 38.35
CA VAL A 385 -2.28 -5.49 39.12
C VAL A 385 -3.03 -6.59 38.40
N LEU A 386 -3.07 -7.79 39.04
CA LEU A 386 -3.83 -8.93 38.57
C LEU A 386 -5.21 -8.95 39.21
N THR A 387 -6.27 -8.82 38.41
CA THR A 387 -7.59 -9.26 38.79
C THR A 387 -7.74 -10.73 38.38
N ALA A 388 -7.74 -11.62 39.39
CA ALA A 388 -7.75 -13.06 39.11
C ALA A 388 -9.00 -13.51 38.35
N PRO A 389 -8.89 -14.36 37.33
CA PRO A 389 -10.05 -14.93 36.66
C PRO A 389 -10.79 -15.90 37.58
N THR A 390 -12.11 -15.89 37.46
CA THR A 390 -13.01 -16.92 38.07
C THR A 390 -13.22 -18.08 37.10
N CYS A 391 -14.06 -19.04 37.48
CA CYS A 391 -14.41 -20.14 36.58
C CYS A 391 -15.09 -19.64 35.30
N THR A 392 -15.89 -18.58 35.38
CA THR A 392 -16.75 -18.12 34.26
C THR A 392 -16.46 -16.69 33.82
N GLN A 393 -15.71 -15.91 34.61
CA GLN A 393 -15.38 -14.54 34.27
C GLN A 393 -13.87 -14.42 33.98
N PRO A 394 -13.47 -13.77 32.90
CA PRO A 394 -12.08 -13.48 32.64
C PRO A 394 -11.51 -12.57 33.73
N GLY A 395 -10.25 -12.72 34.03
CA GLY A 395 -9.46 -11.79 34.80
C GLY A 395 -8.81 -10.74 33.88
N LYS A 396 -8.10 -9.81 34.47
CA LYS A 396 -7.28 -8.85 33.71
C LYS A 396 -6.00 -8.54 34.46
N ILE A 397 -4.97 -8.23 33.69
CA ILE A 397 -3.71 -7.69 34.19
C ILE A 397 -3.63 -6.24 33.72
N VAL A 398 -3.53 -5.33 34.66
CA VAL A 398 -3.23 -3.92 34.36
C VAL A 398 -1.76 -3.68 34.65
N ARG A 399 -1.02 -3.35 33.62
CA ARG A 399 0.42 -3.06 33.69
C ARG A 399 0.63 -1.55 33.59
N THR A 400 1.23 -0.93 34.57
CA THR A 400 1.58 0.49 34.57
C THR A 400 3.05 0.64 34.19
N CYS A 401 3.37 1.61 33.37
CA CYS A 401 4.76 1.89 33.01
C CYS A 401 5.58 2.27 34.28
N ARG A 402 6.73 1.63 34.47
CA ARG A 402 7.64 1.81 35.64
C ARG A 402 8.53 3.03 35.53
N ARG A 403 8.55 3.71 34.37
CA ARG A 403 9.42 4.89 34.19
C ARG A 403 8.85 6.11 34.91
N ASP A 404 9.69 6.85 35.56
CA ASP A 404 9.32 8.07 36.27
C ASP A 404 8.60 9.07 35.35
N GLY A 405 7.45 9.59 35.79
CA GLY A 405 6.65 10.55 35.07
C GLY A 405 5.77 9.96 33.95
N CYS A 406 5.76 8.63 33.78
CA CYS A 406 4.88 7.93 32.83
C CYS A 406 3.71 7.27 33.57
N SER A 407 2.50 7.61 33.20
CA SER A 407 1.26 7.02 33.76
C SER A 407 0.55 6.09 32.78
N GLU A 408 1.20 5.70 31.69
CA GLU A 408 0.62 4.84 30.67
C GLU A 408 0.36 3.45 31.20
N THR A 409 -0.78 2.87 30.83
CA THR A 409 -1.19 1.54 31.26
C THR A 409 -1.53 0.66 30.05
N LYS A 410 -1.24 -0.62 30.18
CA LYS A 410 -1.64 -1.67 29.22
C LYS A 410 -2.50 -2.70 29.95
N GLU A 411 -3.65 -3.07 29.37
CA GLU A 411 -4.51 -4.13 29.89
C GLU A 411 -4.38 -5.40 29.03
N ASP A 412 -4.11 -6.52 29.68
CA ASP A 412 -4.15 -7.85 29.07
C ASP A 412 -5.27 -8.66 29.70
N ILE A 413 -6.12 -9.31 28.89
CA ILE A 413 -7.20 -10.15 29.38
C ILE A 413 -6.64 -11.54 29.74
N VAL A 414 -6.93 -12.01 30.94
CA VAL A 414 -6.62 -13.38 31.39
C VAL A 414 -7.88 -14.22 31.19
N PRO A 415 -7.88 -15.27 30.37
CA PRO A 415 -9.06 -16.10 30.15
C PRO A 415 -9.64 -16.64 31.46
N ALA A 416 -10.96 -16.84 31.51
CA ALA A 416 -11.62 -17.53 32.61
C ALA A 416 -11.01 -18.92 32.81
N LYS A 417 -10.88 -19.37 34.08
CA LYS A 417 -10.21 -20.65 34.43
C LYS A 417 -10.98 -21.88 33.91
N GLY A 418 -12.25 -21.72 33.54
CA GLY A 418 -13.12 -22.83 33.29
C GLY A 418 -13.55 -23.53 34.60
N HIS A 419 -14.41 -24.52 34.48
CA HIS A 419 -14.78 -25.37 35.60
C HIS A 419 -13.86 -26.58 35.68
N THR A 420 -13.50 -27.00 36.88
CA THR A 420 -12.73 -28.23 37.17
C THR A 420 -13.61 -29.26 37.78
N PRO A 421 -13.70 -30.49 37.23
CA PRO A 421 -14.52 -31.57 37.83
C PRO A 421 -14.09 -31.86 39.25
N LYS A 422 -15.08 -32.03 40.15
CA LYS A 422 -14.90 -32.54 41.49
C LYS A 422 -15.09 -34.05 41.46
N ASP A 423 -14.13 -34.80 41.96
CA ASP A 423 -14.14 -36.24 41.94
C ASP A 423 -15.43 -36.80 42.61
N GLY A 424 -16.01 -37.84 42.01
CA GLY A 424 -17.19 -38.50 42.49
C GLY A 424 -18.53 -37.77 42.28
N THR A 425 -18.54 -36.65 41.57
CA THR A 425 -19.76 -35.89 41.25
C THR A 425 -20.24 -36.06 39.83
N GLU A 426 -19.56 -36.89 39.02
CA GLU A 426 -19.92 -37.19 37.64
C GLU A 426 -21.32 -37.82 37.54
N GLN A 427 -22.17 -37.24 36.71
CA GLN A 427 -23.43 -37.83 36.26
C GLN A 427 -23.41 -37.92 34.75
N VAL A 428 -23.57 -39.11 34.20
CA VAL A 428 -23.48 -39.40 32.77
C VAL A 428 -24.88 -39.41 32.17
N PHE A 429 -25.06 -38.65 31.11
CA PHE A 429 -26.27 -38.59 30.28
C PHE A 429 -25.89 -38.89 28.82
N THR A 430 -26.89 -39.14 27.99
CA THR A 430 -26.64 -39.34 26.57
C THR A 430 -26.14 -38.03 25.94
N GLY A 431 -24.88 -38.02 25.49
CA GLY A 431 -24.24 -36.87 24.85
C GLY A 431 -23.67 -35.80 25.78
N TYR A 432 -23.78 -35.94 27.09
CA TYR A 432 -23.17 -35.03 28.04
C TYR A 432 -22.93 -35.65 29.44
N LYS A 433 -22.05 -35.03 30.19
CA LYS A 433 -21.80 -35.33 31.60
C LYS A 433 -21.94 -34.06 32.42
N THR A 434 -22.47 -34.18 33.64
CA THR A 434 -22.48 -33.08 34.59
C THR A 434 -21.52 -33.34 35.74
N TYR A 435 -20.91 -32.29 36.22
CA TYR A 435 -19.97 -32.28 37.36
C TYR A 435 -20.28 -31.14 38.29
N GLU A 436 -20.04 -31.33 39.61
CA GLU A 436 -19.85 -30.20 40.51
C GLU A 436 -18.43 -29.63 40.31
N CYS A 437 -18.31 -28.32 40.19
CA CYS A 437 -16.98 -27.69 40.06
C CYS A 437 -16.27 -27.70 41.41
N ALA A 438 -15.04 -28.23 41.44
CA ALA A 438 -14.22 -28.29 42.65
C ALA A 438 -13.82 -26.88 43.18
N VAL A 439 -13.87 -25.84 42.32
CA VAL A 439 -13.46 -24.47 42.64
C VAL A 439 -14.64 -23.60 43.07
N CYS A 440 -15.74 -23.58 42.33
CA CYS A 440 -16.89 -22.70 42.61
C CYS A 440 -18.12 -23.40 43.16
N GLY A 441 -18.15 -24.74 43.27
CA GLY A 441 -19.26 -25.55 43.78
C GLY A 441 -20.53 -25.60 42.90
N LYS A 442 -20.50 -24.95 41.72
CA LYS A 442 -21.61 -24.95 40.78
C LYS A 442 -21.58 -26.20 39.90
N THR A 443 -22.77 -26.76 39.62
CA THR A 443 -22.90 -27.82 38.63
C THR A 443 -22.64 -27.21 37.24
N TYR A 444 -21.86 -27.89 36.42
CA TYR A 444 -21.64 -27.55 35.03
C TYR A 444 -21.67 -28.82 34.16
N THR A 445 -21.91 -28.61 32.88
CA THR A 445 -22.04 -29.69 31.91
C THR A 445 -20.79 -29.74 31.06
N VAL A 446 -20.26 -30.94 30.86
CA VAL A 446 -19.21 -31.21 29.85
C VAL A 446 -19.87 -32.04 28.77
N TRP A 447 -19.86 -31.51 27.58
CA TRP A 447 -20.40 -32.16 26.41
C TRP A 447 -19.31 -33.01 25.77
N ASP A 448 -19.67 -34.15 25.19
CA ASP A 448 -18.86 -34.86 24.20
C ASP A 448 -18.94 -34.02 22.93
N ASP A 449 -18.21 -32.91 22.89
CA ASP A 449 -18.49 -31.79 21.98
C ASP A 449 -17.73 -31.90 20.67
N ASP A 450 -18.27 -32.68 19.73
CA ASP A 450 -17.91 -32.64 18.34
C ASP A 450 -18.88 -31.77 17.50
N ARG A 451 -19.82 -31.04 18.15
CA ARG A 451 -20.84 -30.24 17.45
C ARG A 451 -20.25 -29.27 16.44
N LEU A 452 -19.06 -28.69 16.68
CA LEU A 452 -18.35 -27.82 15.73
C LEU A 452 -17.81 -28.60 14.54
N GLY A 453 -17.49 -29.89 14.68
CA GLY A 453 -17.14 -30.79 13.59
C GLY A 453 -18.27 -31.04 12.59
N HIS A 454 -19.51 -30.69 12.96
CA HIS A 454 -20.70 -30.79 12.13
C HIS A 454 -21.24 -29.43 11.63
N VAL A 455 -20.43 -28.38 11.73
CA VAL A 455 -20.66 -27.09 11.04
C VAL A 455 -19.75 -27.03 9.82
N SER A 456 -20.32 -26.87 8.64
CA SER A 456 -19.55 -26.77 7.40
C SER A 456 -19.15 -25.31 7.15
N TYR A 457 -17.85 -25.02 7.09
CA TYR A 457 -17.35 -23.68 6.83
C TYR A 457 -15.94 -23.68 6.22
N PRO A 458 -15.59 -22.69 5.36
CA PRO A 458 -14.21 -22.51 4.86
C PRO A 458 -13.36 -21.80 5.93
N GLU A 459 -12.24 -22.42 6.34
CA GLU A 459 -11.34 -21.90 7.39
C GLU A 459 -10.76 -20.51 7.07
N GLN A 460 -10.60 -20.18 5.78
CA GLN A 460 -10.10 -18.87 5.35
C GLN A 460 -11.13 -17.74 5.58
N THR A 461 -12.42 -18.08 5.59
CA THR A 461 -13.52 -17.12 5.71
C THR A 461 -14.04 -17.02 7.14
N VAL A 462 -14.09 -18.12 7.88
CA VAL A 462 -14.52 -18.14 9.29
C VAL A 462 -13.28 -18.14 10.17
N THR A 463 -12.95 -16.98 10.73
CA THR A 463 -11.71 -16.78 11.52
C THR A 463 -11.85 -17.26 12.96
N SER A 464 -13.07 -17.38 13.45
CA SER A 464 -13.39 -18.01 14.74
C SER A 464 -14.79 -18.60 14.73
N ILE A 465 -14.97 -19.71 15.41
CA ILE A 465 -16.28 -20.30 15.68
C ILE A 465 -16.28 -20.94 17.07
N SER A 466 -17.36 -20.78 17.79
CA SER A 466 -17.55 -21.37 19.10
C SER A 466 -19.04 -21.72 19.34
N VAL A 467 -19.29 -22.66 20.24
CA VAL A 467 -20.62 -23.04 20.65
C VAL A 467 -20.78 -22.83 22.15
N SER A 468 -21.92 -22.35 22.56
CA SER A 468 -22.24 -22.16 23.98
C SER A 468 -23.70 -22.50 24.26
N ASP A 469 -23.97 -22.97 25.46
CA ASP A 469 -25.30 -23.39 25.90
C ASP A 469 -25.78 -22.50 27.03
N ASN A 470 -27.11 -22.28 27.06
CA ASN A 470 -27.75 -21.55 28.13
C ASN A 470 -28.78 -22.47 28.82
N GLY A 471 -28.39 -23.03 29.94
CA GLY A 471 -29.26 -23.91 30.77
C GLY A 471 -28.88 -25.37 30.71
N ASN A 472 -29.84 -26.23 31.13
CA ASN A 472 -29.60 -27.65 31.35
C ASN A 472 -29.93 -28.53 30.13
N TYR A 473 -30.45 -27.93 29.06
CA TYR A 473 -30.92 -28.65 27.87
C TYR A 473 -30.33 -28.00 26.62
N PRO A 474 -29.09 -28.38 26.20
CA PRO A 474 -28.48 -27.88 24.96
C PRO A 474 -29.09 -28.56 23.75
N TRP A 475 -28.73 -28.05 22.57
CA TRP A 475 -28.91 -28.79 21.33
C TRP A 475 -27.79 -29.82 21.18
N VAL A 476 -28.16 -31.05 20.80
CA VAL A 476 -27.22 -32.16 20.58
C VAL A 476 -27.21 -32.56 19.11
N TYR A 477 -26.07 -33.03 18.61
CA TYR A 477 -26.00 -33.55 17.26
C TYR A 477 -26.45 -35.00 17.21
N ASN A 478 -27.35 -35.30 16.29
CA ASN A 478 -27.85 -36.64 16.00
C ASN A 478 -27.18 -37.17 14.73
N ALA A 479 -26.20 -38.07 14.86
CA ALA A 479 -25.41 -38.60 13.76
C ALA A 479 -26.23 -39.48 12.79
N ASP A 480 -27.30 -40.13 13.25
CA ASP A 480 -28.16 -41.00 12.41
C ASP A 480 -29.00 -40.15 11.42
N LEU A 481 -29.33 -38.93 11.81
CA LEU A 481 -30.21 -38.04 11.06
C LEU A 481 -29.50 -36.82 10.50
N ASP A 482 -28.19 -36.68 10.75
CA ASP A 482 -27.30 -35.58 10.32
C ASP A 482 -27.91 -34.18 10.62
N ARG A 483 -28.30 -33.99 11.90
CA ARG A 483 -28.96 -32.75 12.33
C ARG A 483 -28.73 -32.47 13.82
N PHE A 484 -28.88 -31.22 14.22
CA PHE A 484 -28.96 -30.83 15.64
C PHE A 484 -30.40 -30.96 16.15
N GLU A 485 -30.58 -31.47 17.36
CA GLU A 485 -31.88 -31.66 18.01
C GLU A 485 -31.90 -31.00 19.39
N SER A 486 -33.08 -30.45 19.79
CA SER A 486 -33.29 -29.94 21.13
C SER A 486 -33.32 -31.11 22.13
N SER A 487 -32.64 -30.99 23.29
CA SER A 487 -32.50 -32.07 24.25
C SER A 487 -33.53 -32.05 25.39
N ASN A 488 -34.51 -31.15 25.36
CA ASN A 488 -35.56 -31.04 26.39
C ASN A 488 -36.83 -31.81 26.03
N GLN A 489 -36.74 -32.83 25.21
CA GLN A 489 -37.87 -33.72 24.89
C GLN A 489 -38.48 -34.30 26.18
N ASN A 490 -39.81 -34.27 26.31
CA ASN A 490 -40.57 -34.71 27.48
C ASN A 490 -40.27 -33.97 28.81
N GLN A 491 -39.65 -32.80 28.76
CA GLN A 491 -39.30 -31.96 29.91
C GLN A 491 -40.13 -30.69 29.89
N ASP A 492 -41.26 -30.66 30.60
CA ASP A 492 -42.19 -29.53 30.63
C ASP A 492 -41.56 -28.32 31.35
N LYS A 493 -41.92 -27.08 30.97
CA LYS A 493 -41.42 -25.81 31.52
C LYS A 493 -39.90 -25.61 31.36
N THR A 494 -39.35 -26.14 30.32
CA THR A 494 -37.89 -26.04 30.05
C THR A 494 -37.59 -25.36 28.72
N SER A 495 -36.37 -24.90 28.58
CA SER A 495 -35.86 -24.41 27.32
C SER A 495 -34.57 -25.16 26.93
N SER A 496 -34.47 -25.51 25.65
CA SER A 496 -33.25 -26.01 25.04
C SER A 496 -32.69 -24.89 24.21
N THR A 497 -31.52 -24.35 24.62
CA THR A 497 -30.91 -23.17 23.95
C THR A 497 -29.42 -23.37 23.74
N THR A 498 -28.99 -23.21 22.49
CA THR A 498 -27.59 -23.27 22.07
C THR A 498 -27.30 -22.08 21.14
N SER A 499 -26.14 -21.47 21.30
CA SER A 499 -25.67 -20.39 20.47
C SER A 499 -24.36 -20.75 19.77
N PHE A 500 -24.29 -20.49 18.47
CA PHE A 500 -23.10 -20.58 17.66
C PHE A 500 -22.61 -19.17 17.40
N ALA A 501 -21.45 -18.81 17.94
CA ALA A 501 -20.81 -17.53 17.69
C ALA A 501 -19.67 -17.71 16.67
N PHE A 502 -19.65 -16.89 15.63
CA PHE A 502 -18.64 -16.97 14.57
C PHE A 502 -18.24 -15.58 14.04
N THR A 503 -17.00 -15.47 13.56
CA THR A 503 -16.47 -14.25 12.97
C THR A 503 -16.09 -14.52 11.51
N LEU A 504 -16.58 -13.67 10.62
CA LEU A 504 -16.42 -13.75 9.17
C LEU A 504 -15.42 -12.69 8.71
N SER A 505 -14.39 -13.09 7.97
CA SER A 505 -13.44 -12.19 7.32
C SER A 505 -13.95 -11.64 5.98
N ALA A 506 -14.94 -12.27 5.36
CA ALA A 506 -15.50 -11.94 4.06
C ALA A 506 -17.02 -12.20 4.01
N PRO A 507 -17.73 -11.64 3.03
CA PRO A 507 -19.14 -11.94 2.80
C PRO A 507 -19.40 -13.45 2.65
N THR A 508 -20.43 -13.91 3.35
CA THR A 508 -20.72 -15.34 3.55
C THR A 508 -22.22 -15.58 3.51
N VAL A 509 -22.65 -16.72 3.04
CA VAL A 509 -24.04 -17.16 3.13
C VAL A 509 -24.17 -18.19 4.24
N LEU A 510 -25.06 -17.94 5.21
CA LEU A 510 -25.50 -18.89 6.21
C LEU A 510 -26.74 -19.63 5.70
N ARG A 511 -26.73 -20.96 5.74
CA ARG A 511 -27.89 -21.76 5.36
C ARG A 511 -28.04 -23.01 6.23
N PHE A 512 -29.28 -23.35 6.52
CA PHE A 512 -29.70 -24.54 7.20
C PHE A 512 -31.22 -24.77 7.07
N GLY A 513 -31.67 -26.01 7.23
CA GLY A 513 -33.07 -26.36 7.41
C GLY A 513 -33.44 -26.39 8.87
N TYR A 514 -34.69 -26.18 9.21
CA TYR A 514 -35.22 -26.37 10.57
C TYR A 514 -36.58 -27.04 10.56
N GLY A 515 -36.94 -27.64 11.67
CA GLY A 515 -38.26 -28.21 11.87
C GLY A 515 -38.64 -28.36 13.34
N VAL A 516 -39.91 -28.44 13.56
CA VAL A 516 -40.53 -28.67 14.87
C VAL A 516 -41.60 -29.77 14.74
N SER A 517 -41.58 -30.67 15.67
CA SER A 517 -42.65 -31.67 15.89
C SER A 517 -43.10 -31.53 17.34
N SER A 518 -44.15 -30.71 17.56
CA SER A 518 -44.58 -30.29 18.89
C SER A 518 -46.08 -30.01 18.96
N GLU A 519 -46.58 -29.64 20.13
CA GLU A 519 -47.94 -29.15 20.29
C GLU A 519 -48.13 -27.80 19.59
N ASN A 520 -49.18 -27.71 18.78
CA ASN A 520 -49.43 -26.52 17.98
C ASN A 520 -49.86 -25.32 18.85
N GLY A 521 -49.10 -24.21 18.76
CA GLY A 521 -49.36 -22.95 19.46
C GLY A 521 -48.68 -22.81 20.82
N TYR A 522 -48.09 -23.88 21.37
CA TYR A 522 -47.56 -23.91 22.74
C TYR A 522 -46.05 -24.07 22.79
N ASP A 523 -45.50 -25.22 22.42
CA ASP A 523 -44.04 -25.40 22.38
C ASP A 523 -43.44 -24.76 21.15
N LYS A 524 -42.45 -23.90 21.32
CA LYS A 524 -42.03 -22.95 20.28
C LYS A 524 -40.52 -22.97 19.98
N LEU A 525 -40.19 -23.11 18.72
CA LEU A 525 -38.84 -22.85 18.21
C LEU A 525 -38.71 -21.40 17.81
N THR A 526 -37.70 -20.73 18.31
CA THR A 526 -37.24 -19.40 17.87
C THR A 526 -35.77 -19.47 17.47
N ILE A 527 -35.46 -18.96 16.32
CA ILE A 527 -34.08 -18.86 15.82
C ILE A 527 -33.77 -17.40 15.60
N THR A 528 -32.69 -16.91 16.22
CA THR A 528 -32.26 -15.52 16.11
C THR A 528 -30.84 -15.42 15.68
N LEU A 529 -30.49 -14.33 14.98
CA LEU A 529 -29.15 -13.97 14.56
C LEU A 529 -28.84 -12.55 15.04
N ALA A 530 -27.85 -12.40 15.89
CA ALA A 530 -27.35 -11.12 16.37
C ALA A 530 -26.00 -10.79 15.72
N ALA A 531 -25.87 -9.60 15.16
CA ALA A 531 -24.57 -9.04 14.77
C ALA A 531 -23.95 -8.34 15.99
N ASP A 532 -22.63 -8.41 16.14
CA ASP A 532 -21.93 -7.70 17.22
C ASP A 532 -22.11 -6.17 17.08
N GLY A 533 -22.57 -5.54 18.17
CA GLY A 533 -22.93 -4.10 18.18
C GLY A 533 -24.18 -3.73 17.37
N GLY A 534 -24.91 -4.72 16.80
CA GLY A 534 -26.10 -4.53 15.96
C GLY A 534 -27.41 -5.00 16.61
N SER A 535 -28.50 -4.95 15.82
CA SER A 535 -29.80 -5.48 16.22
C SER A 535 -29.85 -7.01 16.03
N THR A 536 -30.64 -7.67 16.89
CA THR A 536 -30.97 -9.09 16.74
C THR A 536 -32.09 -9.25 15.71
N GLU A 537 -31.89 -10.08 14.71
CA GLU A 537 -32.88 -10.48 13.71
C GLU A 537 -33.50 -11.83 14.08
N THR A 538 -34.79 -11.96 13.94
CA THR A 538 -35.49 -13.25 14.13
C THR A 538 -35.61 -13.94 12.77
N LEU A 539 -34.94 -15.09 12.62
CA LEU A 539 -34.93 -15.89 11.39
C LEU A 539 -36.10 -16.89 11.34
N ALA A 540 -36.51 -17.40 12.48
CA ALA A 540 -37.74 -18.19 12.66
C ALA A 540 -38.41 -17.77 13.95
N ASP A 541 -39.70 -17.41 13.91
CA ASP A 541 -40.41 -16.83 15.04
C ASP A 541 -41.48 -17.81 15.56
N ALA A 542 -41.27 -18.26 16.79
CA ALA A 542 -42.24 -19.01 17.59
C ALA A 542 -42.92 -20.15 16.80
N VAL A 543 -42.17 -20.92 16.02
CA VAL A 543 -42.66 -22.02 15.18
C VAL A 543 -43.10 -23.19 16.08
N SER A 544 -44.30 -23.72 15.87
CA SER A 544 -44.88 -24.82 16.67
C SER A 544 -45.72 -25.74 15.80
N GLY A 545 -46.05 -26.95 16.31
CA GLY A 545 -46.78 -27.98 15.57
C GLY A 545 -45.83 -28.79 14.66
N GLU A 546 -46.38 -29.42 13.63
CA GLU A 546 -45.62 -30.14 12.61
C GLU A 546 -45.24 -29.17 11.48
N LYS A 547 -44.11 -28.49 11.61
CA LYS A 547 -43.65 -27.47 10.65
C LYS A 547 -42.15 -27.57 10.38
N SER A 548 -41.77 -27.22 9.17
CA SER A 548 -40.37 -27.11 8.76
C SER A 548 -40.18 -25.92 7.83
N GLY A 549 -38.91 -25.48 7.68
CA GLY A 549 -38.53 -24.39 6.81
C GLY A 549 -37.03 -24.44 6.53
N SER A 550 -36.55 -23.49 5.75
CA SER A 550 -35.13 -23.31 5.46
C SER A 550 -34.73 -21.83 5.57
N ILE A 551 -33.52 -21.59 6.00
CA ILE A 551 -32.89 -20.29 6.09
C ILE A 551 -31.78 -20.23 5.07
N LYS A 552 -31.73 -19.14 4.28
CA LYS A 552 -30.61 -18.74 3.46
C LYS A 552 -30.40 -17.23 3.67
N LYS A 553 -29.31 -16.84 4.32
CA LYS A 553 -29.04 -15.47 4.73
C LYS A 553 -27.65 -15.05 4.31
N GLN A 554 -27.54 -13.96 3.56
CA GLN A 554 -26.25 -13.33 3.28
C GLN A 554 -25.81 -12.49 4.48
N LEU A 555 -24.54 -12.62 4.86
CA LEU A 555 -23.90 -11.93 5.95
C LEU A 555 -22.68 -11.17 5.42
N ALA A 556 -22.49 -9.95 5.86
CA ALA A 556 -21.24 -9.21 5.60
C ALA A 556 -20.09 -9.77 6.48
N ALA A 557 -18.87 -9.35 6.25
CA ALA A 557 -17.77 -9.58 7.18
C ALA A 557 -18.14 -8.99 8.55
N GLY A 558 -17.83 -9.69 9.64
CA GLY A 558 -18.20 -9.29 11.01
C GLY A 558 -18.44 -10.46 11.94
N SER A 559 -18.73 -10.17 13.21
CA SER A 559 -19.02 -11.18 14.23
C SER A 559 -20.52 -11.35 14.43
N TYR A 560 -20.96 -12.58 14.53
CA TYR A 560 -22.36 -12.96 14.63
C TYR A 560 -22.59 -14.03 15.70
N THR A 561 -23.79 -14.06 16.27
CA THR A 561 -24.27 -15.13 17.17
C THR A 561 -25.62 -15.63 16.67
N LEU A 562 -25.66 -16.89 16.22
CA LEU A 562 -26.84 -17.61 15.87
C LEU A 562 -27.33 -18.35 17.10
N THR A 563 -28.55 -18.07 17.57
CA THR A 563 -29.15 -18.72 18.74
C THR A 563 -30.37 -19.57 18.35
N LEU A 564 -30.34 -20.85 18.71
CA LEU A 564 -31.41 -21.81 18.57
C LEU A 564 -32.08 -21.97 19.94
N SER A 565 -33.37 -21.69 20.05
CA SER A 565 -34.11 -21.79 21.32
C SER A 565 -35.44 -22.49 21.11
N TYR A 566 -35.61 -23.63 21.77
CA TYR A 566 -36.88 -24.37 21.82
C TYR A 566 -37.41 -24.34 23.23
N VAL A 567 -38.57 -23.70 23.43
CA VAL A 567 -39.20 -23.46 24.74
C VAL A 567 -40.48 -24.26 24.84
N LYS A 568 -40.64 -24.99 25.95
CA LYS A 568 -41.79 -25.82 26.26
C LYS A 568 -42.63 -25.21 27.37
N ASP A 569 -43.95 -25.34 27.24
CA ASP A 569 -44.89 -24.94 28.27
C ASP A 569 -45.10 -26.03 29.38
N ASP A 570 -46.18 -25.97 30.14
CA ASP A 570 -46.44 -26.83 31.28
C ASP A 570 -47.55 -27.91 31.06
N ALA A 571 -48.02 -28.02 29.82
CA ALA A 571 -49.13 -28.92 29.50
C ALA A 571 -48.81 -29.81 28.32
N SER A 572 -49.64 -30.71 27.99
CA SER A 572 -49.68 -31.62 26.83
C SER A 572 -48.45 -31.82 25.96
N LYS A 573 -48.29 -32.96 25.36
CA LYS A 573 -47.21 -33.33 24.46
C LYS A 573 -47.78 -33.62 23.08
N GLY A 574 -47.25 -32.97 22.05
CA GLY A 574 -47.65 -33.21 20.68
C GLY A 574 -46.46 -33.66 19.83
N GLY A 575 -46.70 -34.53 18.85
CA GLY A 575 -45.67 -35.01 17.95
C GLY A 575 -44.49 -35.71 18.61
N SER A 576 -43.27 -35.48 18.15
CA SER A 576 -42.02 -35.96 18.75
C SER A 576 -41.54 -35.11 19.92
N ASP A 577 -42.23 -34.02 20.22
CA ASP A 577 -41.94 -33.08 21.32
C ASP A 577 -40.51 -32.50 21.27
N MET A 578 -40.06 -32.10 20.09
CA MET A 578 -38.72 -31.64 19.82
C MET A 578 -38.61 -30.66 18.63
N ALA A 579 -37.54 -29.90 18.59
CA ALA A 579 -37.13 -29.13 17.43
C ALA A 579 -35.78 -29.62 16.89
N TYR A 580 -35.57 -29.42 15.62
CA TYR A 580 -34.30 -29.79 14.96
C TYR A 580 -33.84 -28.74 13.96
N VAL A 581 -32.52 -28.71 13.68
CA VAL A 581 -31.90 -27.90 12.70
C VAL A 581 -30.89 -28.77 11.93
N SER A 582 -30.89 -28.72 10.58
CA SER A 582 -29.92 -29.44 9.78
C SER A 582 -28.50 -28.90 10.05
N VAL A 583 -27.48 -29.56 9.52
CA VAL A 583 -26.11 -29.06 9.57
C VAL A 583 -26.05 -27.62 9.12
N LEU A 584 -25.40 -26.79 9.92
CA LEU A 584 -25.15 -25.37 9.60
C LEU A 584 -24.07 -25.25 8.53
N THR A 585 -24.36 -24.53 7.47
CA THR A 585 -23.39 -24.27 6.40
C THR A 585 -23.12 -22.78 6.32
N LEU A 586 -21.83 -22.41 6.37
CA LEU A 586 -21.31 -21.08 6.10
C LEU A 586 -20.46 -21.18 4.83
N ALA A 587 -20.89 -20.60 3.71
CA ALA A 587 -20.16 -20.64 2.44
C ALA A 587 -19.72 -19.22 2.06
N GLY A 588 -18.44 -19.07 1.67
CA GLY A 588 -17.91 -17.79 1.20
C GLY A 588 -18.59 -17.32 -0.09
N MET A 589 -18.52 -16.03 -0.40
CA MET A 589 -19.09 -15.45 -1.60
C MET A 589 -18.09 -14.59 -2.35
N ALA A 590 -18.13 -14.59 -3.69
CA ALA A 590 -17.45 -13.63 -4.55
C ALA A 590 -18.46 -12.71 -5.24
N ARG A 591 -18.12 -11.44 -5.45
CA ARG A 591 -18.93 -10.49 -6.19
C ARG A 591 -18.65 -10.61 -7.68
N VAL A 592 -19.67 -10.65 -8.52
CA VAL A 592 -19.54 -10.68 -9.97
C VAL A 592 -20.22 -9.46 -10.55
N ILE A 593 -19.47 -8.67 -11.31
CA ILE A 593 -19.97 -7.51 -12.06
C ILE A 593 -19.74 -7.78 -13.54
N VAL A 594 -20.79 -7.65 -14.37
CA VAL A 594 -20.70 -7.76 -15.81
C VAL A 594 -21.26 -6.51 -16.46
N GLU A 595 -20.44 -5.80 -17.24
CA GLU A 595 -20.80 -4.50 -17.74
C GLU A 595 -20.26 -4.18 -19.14
N ASN A 596 -21.01 -3.34 -19.86
CA ASN A 596 -20.58 -2.64 -21.06
C ASN A 596 -20.82 -1.13 -20.88
N THR A 597 -19.81 -0.43 -20.42
CA THR A 597 -19.83 1.03 -20.21
C THR A 597 -19.02 1.78 -21.25
N THR A 598 -18.40 1.09 -22.22
CA THR A 598 -17.46 1.65 -23.19
C THR A 598 -18.00 1.68 -24.63
N PHE A 599 -18.95 0.82 -24.96
CA PHE A 599 -19.53 0.72 -26.30
C PHE A 599 -21.05 0.94 -26.23
N PRO A 600 -21.56 2.17 -26.51
CA PRO A 600 -22.96 2.49 -26.37
C PRO A 600 -23.84 1.89 -27.50
N LYS A 601 -25.12 1.69 -27.21
CA LYS A 601 -26.12 1.26 -28.20
C LYS A 601 -26.19 2.18 -29.40
N ALA A 602 -26.00 3.49 -29.22
CA ALA A 602 -25.96 4.48 -30.29
C ALA A 602 -24.85 4.23 -31.33
N GLU A 603 -23.80 3.51 -30.94
CA GLU A 603 -22.68 3.12 -31.80
C GLU A 603 -22.77 1.68 -32.31
N GLY A 604 -23.84 0.96 -31.95
CA GLY A 604 -24.15 -0.37 -32.48
C GLY A 604 -23.99 -1.53 -31.49
N ALA A 605 -23.82 -1.27 -30.19
CA ALA A 605 -23.81 -2.34 -29.19
C ALA A 605 -25.19 -2.99 -29.05
N ALA A 606 -25.20 -4.30 -28.78
CA ALA A 606 -26.46 -5.02 -28.52
C ALA A 606 -27.10 -4.55 -27.20
N TRP A 607 -26.28 -4.24 -26.20
CA TRP A 607 -26.70 -3.68 -24.92
C TRP A 607 -25.62 -2.77 -24.33
N GLU A 608 -25.97 -1.96 -23.32
CA GLU A 608 -25.06 -1.06 -22.60
C GLU A 608 -25.43 -1.00 -21.10
N GLY A 609 -24.49 -0.61 -20.25
CA GLY A 609 -24.64 -0.53 -18.80
C GLY A 609 -24.22 -1.81 -18.09
N THR A 610 -24.70 -1.99 -16.85
CA THR A 610 -24.42 -3.17 -16.01
C THR A 610 -25.47 -4.23 -16.24
N LEU A 611 -25.06 -5.43 -16.60
CA LEU A 611 -25.92 -6.58 -16.84
C LEU A 611 -26.10 -7.42 -15.59
N ALA A 612 -25.04 -7.59 -14.79
CA ALA A 612 -25.07 -8.25 -13.51
C ALA A 612 -24.18 -7.50 -12.50
N ASP A 613 -24.65 -7.45 -11.25
CA ASP A 613 -23.88 -7.02 -10.06
C ASP A 613 -24.44 -7.83 -8.88
N THR A 614 -23.84 -8.97 -8.59
CA THR A 614 -24.38 -9.93 -7.63
C THR A 614 -23.30 -10.69 -6.91
N TRP A 615 -23.65 -11.30 -5.76
CA TRP A 615 -22.77 -12.16 -4.97
C TRP A 615 -23.09 -13.62 -5.27
N ILE A 616 -22.06 -14.38 -5.64
CA ILE A 616 -22.12 -15.81 -5.97
C ILE A 616 -21.50 -16.61 -4.83
N GLU A 617 -22.21 -17.65 -4.40
CA GLU A 617 -21.75 -18.58 -3.37
C GLU A 617 -20.61 -19.45 -3.90
N LEU A 618 -19.51 -19.53 -3.16
CA LEU A 618 -18.34 -20.32 -3.53
C LEU A 618 -18.42 -21.73 -2.93
N THR A 619 -18.09 -22.69 -3.77
CA THR A 619 -17.85 -24.10 -3.39
C THR A 619 -16.41 -24.46 -3.73
N ASP A 620 -15.92 -25.62 -3.27
CA ASP A 620 -14.58 -26.11 -3.61
C ASP A 620 -14.38 -26.28 -5.12
N GLU A 621 -15.44 -26.44 -5.89
CA GLU A 621 -15.40 -26.60 -7.36
C GLU A 621 -15.55 -25.25 -8.09
N SER A 622 -15.81 -24.15 -7.39
CA SER A 622 -16.05 -22.85 -8.02
C SER A 622 -14.82 -22.35 -8.76
N THR A 623 -15.06 -21.88 -9.97
CA THR A 623 -14.08 -21.22 -10.85
C THR A 623 -14.57 -19.81 -11.18
N MET A 624 -13.64 -18.91 -11.53
CA MET A 624 -13.99 -17.55 -11.94
C MET A 624 -15.03 -17.54 -13.10
N MET A 625 -14.85 -18.38 -14.11
CA MET A 625 -15.81 -18.50 -15.21
C MET A 625 -17.14 -19.09 -14.75
N GLY A 626 -17.11 -20.10 -13.85
CA GLY A 626 -18.33 -20.67 -13.27
C GLY A 626 -19.16 -19.62 -12.55
N CYS A 627 -18.52 -18.76 -11.74
CA CYS A 627 -19.20 -17.65 -11.06
C CYS A 627 -19.80 -16.64 -12.05
N VAL A 628 -19.11 -16.34 -13.16
CA VAL A 628 -19.64 -15.45 -14.21
C VAL A 628 -20.87 -16.05 -14.88
N VAL A 629 -20.83 -17.34 -15.23
CA VAL A 629 -21.97 -18.03 -15.84
C VAL A 629 -23.17 -18.07 -14.89
N GLU A 630 -22.92 -18.34 -13.61
CA GLU A 630 -23.98 -18.34 -12.59
C GLU A 630 -24.59 -16.94 -12.38
N ALA A 631 -23.75 -15.90 -12.36
CA ALA A 631 -24.22 -14.51 -12.26
C ALA A 631 -25.05 -14.05 -13.46
N LEU A 632 -24.86 -14.70 -14.60
CA LEU A 632 -25.56 -14.45 -15.87
C LEU A 632 -26.64 -15.51 -16.15
N ASP A 633 -27.21 -16.11 -15.11
CA ASP A 633 -28.35 -17.03 -15.28
C ASP A 633 -29.49 -16.35 -16.06
N GLY A 634 -29.97 -17.01 -17.12
CA GLY A 634 -30.93 -16.45 -18.04
C GLY A 634 -30.35 -15.62 -19.20
N HIS A 635 -29.03 -15.38 -19.24
CA HIS A 635 -28.33 -14.71 -20.33
C HIS A 635 -27.52 -15.69 -21.17
N THR A 636 -27.20 -15.30 -22.42
CA THR A 636 -26.43 -16.14 -23.35
C THR A 636 -24.94 -15.77 -23.27
N VAL A 637 -24.11 -16.65 -22.72
CA VAL A 637 -22.64 -16.49 -22.69
C VAL A 637 -22.01 -17.49 -23.67
N VAL A 638 -21.37 -17.00 -24.72
CA VAL A 638 -20.72 -17.86 -25.71
C VAL A 638 -19.23 -17.96 -25.47
N GLY A 639 -18.71 -19.19 -25.43
CA GLY A 639 -17.29 -19.52 -25.23
C GLY A 639 -16.91 -19.84 -23.79
N ALA A 640 -17.84 -19.77 -22.84
CA ALA A 640 -17.58 -20.06 -21.42
C ALA A 640 -17.01 -21.45 -21.18
N GLU A 641 -17.42 -22.44 -21.98
CA GLU A 641 -16.92 -23.83 -21.93
C GLU A 641 -15.43 -23.96 -22.25
N SER A 642 -14.87 -22.97 -22.92
CA SER A 642 -13.43 -22.87 -23.22
C SER A 642 -12.70 -21.87 -22.31
N ASN A 643 -13.32 -21.43 -21.23
CA ASN A 643 -12.82 -20.37 -20.34
C ASN A 643 -12.51 -19.05 -21.09
N TYR A 644 -13.30 -18.75 -22.10
CA TYR A 644 -13.20 -17.56 -22.93
C TYR A 644 -14.59 -16.98 -23.19
N ILE A 645 -14.72 -15.66 -23.23
CA ILE A 645 -15.99 -15.00 -23.54
C ILE A 645 -15.86 -14.34 -24.91
N SER A 646 -16.58 -14.88 -25.88
CA SER A 646 -16.67 -14.30 -27.24
C SER A 646 -17.92 -13.44 -27.44
N SER A 647 -18.98 -13.69 -26.69
CA SER A 647 -20.21 -12.89 -26.71
C SER A 647 -21.00 -13.03 -25.42
N ILE A 648 -21.68 -11.95 -25.01
CA ILE A 648 -22.73 -11.95 -23.99
C ILE A 648 -23.96 -11.24 -24.60
N ASP A 649 -25.12 -11.93 -24.69
CA ASP A 649 -26.36 -11.42 -25.23
C ASP A 649 -26.17 -10.66 -26.55
N ASP A 650 -25.57 -11.33 -27.55
CA ASP A 650 -25.26 -10.81 -28.88
C ASP A 650 -24.25 -9.64 -28.93
N LEU A 651 -23.71 -9.17 -27.83
CA LEU A 651 -22.57 -8.25 -27.83
C LEU A 651 -21.26 -9.06 -28.02
N LYS A 652 -20.76 -9.07 -29.27
CA LYS A 652 -19.65 -9.91 -29.71
C LYS A 652 -18.31 -9.19 -29.59
N GLU A 653 -17.24 -9.94 -29.37
CA GLU A 653 -15.90 -9.43 -29.61
C GLU A 653 -15.73 -8.83 -31.00
N GLN A 654 -14.85 -7.84 -31.15
CA GLN A 654 -14.60 -7.08 -32.37
C GLN A 654 -15.81 -6.27 -32.95
N GLN A 655 -16.94 -6.25 -32.26
CA GLN A 655 -18.12 -5.49 -32.71
C GLN A 655 -17.91 -3.98 -32.60
N GLY A 656 -17.20 -3.51 -31.59
CA GLY A 656 -16.81 -2.10 -31.39
C GLY A 656 -15.48 -1.72 -32.06
N GLY A 657 -14.94 -2.59 -32.95
CA GLY A 657 -13.65 -2.40 -33.63
C GLY A 657 -12.75 -3.62 -33.50
N SER A 658 -11.72 -3.74 -34.35
CA SER A 658 -10.87 -4.95 -34.46
C SER A 658 -10.11 -5.32 -33.16
N MET A 659 -10.06 -4.44 -32.17
CA MET A 659 -9.41 -4.67 -30.87
C MET A 659 -10.40 -4.60 -29.71
N SER A 660 -11.69 -4.57 -29.96
CA SER A 660 -12.71 -4.60 -28.93
C SER A 660 -13.04 -6.03 -28.51
N GLY A 661 -13.39 -6.22 -27.25
CA GLY A 661 -13.74 -7.53 -26.73
C GLY A 661 -13.96 -7.54 -25.22
N TRP A 662 -14.19 -8.74 -24.71
CA TRP A 662 -14.45 -9.00 -23.31
C TRP A 662 -13.14 -9.15 -22.52
N MET A 663 -13.05 -8.44 -21.42
CA MET A 663 -11.91 -8.49 -20.50
C MET A 663 -12.40 -8.84 -19.11
N GLY A 664 -11.63 -9.63 -18.38
CA GLY A 664 -11.91 -9.96 -16.98
C GLY A 664 -10.82 -9.48 -16.04
N THR A 665 -11.25 -9.01 -14.88
CA THR A 665 -10.36 -8.72 -13.75
C THR A 665 -10.79 -9.50 -12.52
N LEU A 666 -9.84 -9.84 -11.68
CA LEU A 666 -10.06 -10.30 -10.32
C LEU A 666 -9.42 -9.27 -9.38
N ASN A 667 -10.23 -8.64 -8.52
CA ASN A 667 -9.79 -7.55 -7.63
C ASN A 667 -9.03 -6.45 -8.39
N ASP A 668 -9.59 -5.97 -9.52
CA ASP A 668 -9.01 -4.97 -10.43
C ASP A 668 -7.73 -5.37 -11.20
N TRP A 669 -7.29 -6.63 -11.10
CA TRP A 669 -6.15 -7.14 -11.86
C TRP A 669 -6.62 -7.90 -13.11
N PHE A 670 -6.03 -7.58 -14.26
CA PHE A 670 -6.30 -8.31 -15.49
C PHE A 670 -5.84 -9.76 -15.43
N THR A 671 -6.73 -10.67 -15.76
CA THR A 671 -6.44 -12.10 -15.79
C THR A 671 -5.77 -12.50 -17.11
N ASN A 672 -4.44 -12.46 -17.14
CA ASN A 672 -3.65 -12.82 -18.33
C ASN A 672 -3.63 -14.31 -18.65
N PHE A 673 -4.12 -15.18 -17.74
CA PHE A 673 -4.01 -16.65 -17.85
C PHE A 673 -5.32 -17.35 -18.17
N GLY A 674 -6.36 -16.59 -18.51
CA GLY A 674 -7.70 -17.13 -18.73
C GLY A 674 -8.48 -17.40 -17.44
N PHE A 675 -9.79 -17.42 -17.54
CA PHE A 675 -10.70 -17.50 -16.37
C PHE A 675 -10.66 -18.85 -15.64
N GLY A 676 -10.21 -19.93 -16.30
CA GLY A 676 -10.16 -21.27 -15.71
C GLY A 676 -9.00 -21.50 -14.72
N GLU A 677 -8.03 -20.59 -14.67
CA GLU A 677 -6.91 -20.71 -13.73
C GLU A 677 -7.25 -20.18 -12.33
N PHE A 678 -8.32 -19.38 -12.20
CA PHE A 678 -8.76 -18.83 -10.92
C PHE A 678 -9.87 -19.71 -10.34
N THR A 679 -9.52 -20.50 -9.30
CA THR A 679 -10.42 -21.47 -8.67
C THR A 679 -10.27 -21.47 -7.16
N VAL A 680 -11.32 -21.84 -6.43
CA VAL A 680 -11.30 -22.03 -4.98
C VAL A 680 -10.32 -23.17 -4.61
N ALA A 681 -10.34 -24.27 -5.35
CA ALA A 681 -9.45 -25.42 -5.11
C ALA A 681 -7.95 -25.07 -5.19
N LYS A 682 -7.56 -24.08 -6.00
CA LYS A 682 -6.17 -23.59 -6.10
C LYS A 682 -5.87 -22.46 -5.12
N GLY A 683 -6.85 -21.94 -4.38
CA GLY A 683 -6.71 -20.75 -3.54
C GLY A 683 -6.48 -19.47 -4.34
N THR A 684 -6.79 -19.43 -5.63
CA THR A 684 -6.66 -18.27 -6.52
C THR A 684 -7.97 -17.51 -6.72
N LEU A 685 -9.08 -18.03 -6.17
CA LEU A 685 -10.37 -17.39 -6.02
C LEU A 685 -10.81 -17.58 -4.58
N CYS A 686 -11.08 -16.49 -3.88
CA CYS A 686 -11.37 -16.48 -2.45
C CYS A 686 -12.69 -15.75 -2.14
N ALA A 687 -13.23 -16.01 -0.94
CA ALA A 687 -14.37 -15.23 -0.45
C ALA A 687 -13.98 -13.74 -0.29
N GLY A 688 -14.87 -12.87 -0.76
CA GLY A 688 -14.65 -11.42 -0.78
C GLY A 688 -14.06 -10.89 -2.08
N ASP A 689 -13.59 -11.75 -2.98
CA ASP A 689 -13.06 -11.33 -4.29
C ASP A 689 -14.15 -10.66 -5.16
N GLU A 690 -13.72 -9.70 -5.98
CA GLU A 690 -14.54 -9.08 -7.01
C GLU A 690 -14.07 -9.54 -8.40
N ILE A 691 -14.97 -10.23 -9.09
CA ILE A 691 -14.84 -10.63 -10.49
C ILE A 691 -15.56 -9.57 -11.33
N ARG A 692 -14.82 -8.88 -12.20
CA ARG A 692 -15.42 -7.89 -13.10
C ARG A 692 -15.17 -8.26 -14.55
N ILE A 693 -16.23 -8.41 -15.32
CA ILE A 693 -16.23 -8.69 -16.76
C ILE A 693 -16.70 -7.44 -17.48
N MET A 694 -15.85 -6.89 -18.33
CA MET A 694 -16.14 -5.64 -19.02
C MET A 694 -15.88 -5.75 -20.52
N TYR A 695 -16.75 -5.11 -21.31
CA TYR A 695 -16.50 -4.92 -22.73
C TYR A 695 -15.56 -3.72 -22.95
N THR A 696 -14.50 -3.87 -23.74
CA THR A 696 -13.51 -2.82 -23.99
C THR A 696 -13.29 -2.58 -25.47
N LEU A 697 -13.04 -1.32 -25.88
CA LEU A 697 -12.83 -0.96 -27.27
C LEU A 697 -11.40 -1.16 -27.77
N CYS A 698 -10.42 -1.32 -26.88
CA CYS A 698 -8.99 -1.36 -27.22
C CYS A 698 -8.18 -2.33 -26.35
N ASN A 699 -8.57 -3.60 -26.21
CA ASN A 699 -7.86 -4.58 -25.38
C ASN A 699 -7.41 -4.00 -24.01
N GLY A 700 -8.31 -3.33 -23.30
CA GLY A 700 -8.03 -2.73 -22.00
C GLY A 700 -7.19 -1.44 -22.01
N LYS A 701 -6.85 -0.88 -23.17
CA LYS A 701 -6.11 0.39 -23.26
C LYS A 701 -6.93 1.64 -22.91
N ASN A 702 -8.24 1.53 -22.82
CA ASN A 702 -9.14 2.63 -22.39
C ASN A 702 -9.17 2.83 -20.86
N ARG A 703 -8.12 2.48 -20.13
CA ARG A 703 -8.02 2.64 -18.67
C ARG A 703 -8.16 4.07 -18.16
N SER A 704 -8.02 5.09 -19.02
CA SER A 704 -8.09 6.50 -18.57
C SER A 704 -9.50 6.98 -18.17
N LEU A 705 -10.55 6.19 -18.38
CA LEU A 705 -11.93 6.53 -18.00
C LEU A 705 -12.45 5.79 -16.75
N PHE A 706 -11.76 4.78 -16.25
CA PHE A 706 -12.22 3.93 -15.14
C PHE A 706 -11.72 4.30 -13.74
N TRP A 707 -10.87 5.33 -13.60
CA TRP A 707 -10.34 5.79 -12.31
C TRP A 707 -11.12 6.98 -11.71
N LEU A 708 -12.37 7.18 -12.08
CA LEU A 708 -13.21 8.29 -11.60
C LEU A 708 -14.45 7.82 -10.78
N HIS A 709 -14.42 6.61 -10.21
CA HIS A 709 -15.43 6.23 -9.21
C HIS A 709 -14.80 5.60 -7.99
#